data_9b53ac0bb648ca9ff1dcada9abd0fab3
#
_entry.id   9b53ac0bb648ca9ff1dcada9abd0fab3
#
_cell.length_a   1.000
_cell.length_b   1.000
_cell.length_c   1.000
_cell.angle_alpha   90.00
_cell.angle_beta   90.00
_cell.angle_gamma   90.00
#
_symmetry.space_group_name_H-M   'P 1'
#
loop_
_entity.id
_entity.type
_entity.pdbx_description
1 polymer ?
#
loop_
_entity_poly.entity_id
_entity_poly.type
_entity_poly.pdbx_seq_one_letter_code
_entity_poly.pdbx_strand_id
1 'polypeptide(L)'
;MFKHIYDKLAREVSGEIAFNHVAEISRHHRIQASPGMRDAVNYAVNTLRSYGLRAEAHAFPANGRDHSWSSLMFKEWSCTDAELRLVEPEDHVRFLARYSESKLSLIQRSLPTPKGGVTADVVALDKGEEPQDYKGLDVSGKILLTDGDVTRVKELAVDGRGALGVVYCGTWVREPNLPEGVLDDALKYTSFWWGGDEKPCFGFVLTPRTGRWLRDLIKQAKTPVKLHATVESKLYEGNIEDAVATIPGETKDEVVVVAHICHPQPSANDNASGSAAAMETARALNKLIKAGELPKPKRTIRFTLVPEMAGSYAWLAENERVIPNMVAALNLDMVGENQDACGSPLVLERTPEATPSYVNSLMEAIYDEVKGEAGNLGGSAKYPLFRHAVAPFSGGSDHYVYSDPTVGVPCPMLIQWPDKFWHTSYDTLDKVDPEMLRKVALMTATYSYFIANTGPEEAIWLASETAAREKASLTSKIQGEVTRVMGTEGDDIVESPPFLSEKADYWTGRAAVAVRSVRRLAPGDRWVEAAVERLASEVDAAGHASLKQAEKTLREYAEAGEKTMARKRRRASKLEREAANISPRRLFKGPVSTRPWLQKLSAEDREAYWRLGKEHKGSDLLGTLAMYWTDGKRSLLEISRLVELEAGRTDLEYLVEYYRLLCAMGLVELG
;
A
#
# COMPACT_ATOMS: atom_id res chain seq x y z
N MET A 1 17.74 24.74 -4.00
CA MET A 1 18.84 24.03 -3.32
C MET A 1 19.24 22.75 -4.07
N PHE A 2 18.35 21.83 -4.36
CA PHE A 2 18.67 20.55 -5.07
C PHE A 2 18.79 20.66 -6.60
N LYS A 3 18.49 21.79 -7.21
CA LYS A 3 18.44 21.97 -8.68
C LYS A 3 19.70 21.49 -9.41
N HIS A 4 20.89 21.78 -8.87
CA HIS A 4 22.15 21.35 -9.47
C HIS A 4 22.35 19.83 -9.46
N ILE A 5 21.79 19.13 -8.45
CA ILE A 5 21.76 17.66 -8.36
C ILE A 5 20.79 17.13 -9.42
N TYR A 6 19.59 17.70 -9.46
CA TYR A 6 18.54 17.35 -10.42
C TYR A 6 19.04 17.48 -11.87
N ASP A 7 19.69 18.60 -12.23
CA ASP A 7 20.15 18.83 -13.61
C ASP A 7 21.24 17.84 -14.06
N LYS A 8 22.09 17.39 -13.14
CA LYS A 8 23.08 16.33 -13.43
C LYS A 8 22.40 14.98 -13.61
N LEU A 9 21.49 14.62 -12.73
CA LEU A 9 20.73 13.39 -12.78
C LEU A 9 19.84 13.31 -14.02
N ALA A 10 19.21 14.42 -14.41
CA ALA A 10 18.35 14.48 -15.60
C ALA A 10 19.05 14.12 -16.91
N ARG A 11 20.39 14.25 -16.96
CA ARG A 11 21.22 13.88 -18.12
C ARG A 11 21.64 12.41 -18.09
N GLU A 12 21.63 11.77 -16.93
CA GLU A 12 22.12 10.40 -16.75
C GLU A 12 21.02 9.36 -16.63
N VAL A 13 19.89 9.71 -16.00
CA VAL A 13 18.75 8.81 -15.78
C VAL A 13 18.07 8.48 -17.11
N SER A 14 17.93 7.17 -17.40
CA SER A 14 17.39 6.63 -18.65
C SER A 14 16.11 5.83 -18.40
N GLY A 15 15.01 6.28 -18.99
CA GLY A 15 13.76 5.54 -18.99
C GLY A 15 13.84 4.23 -19.77
N GLU A 16 14.62 4.18 -20.84
CA GLU A 16 14.83 2.97 -21.65
C GLU A 16 15.57 1.88 -20.88
N ILE A 17 16.56 2.25 -20.05
CA ILE A 17 17.24 1.27 -19.19
C ILE A 17 16.26 0.73 -18.15
N ALA A 18 15.46 1.59 -17.51
CA ALA A 18 14.43 1.17 -16.58
C ALA A 18 13.39 0.27 -17.27
N PHE A 19 12.92 0.63 -18.47
CA PHE A 19 11.99 -0.19 -19.25
C PHE A 19 12.55 -1.60 -19.55
N ASN A 20 13.85 -1.70 -19.90
CA ASN A 20 14.49 -2.99 -20.10
C ASN A 20 14.51 -3.83 -18.81
N HIS A 21 14.66 -3.20 -17.64
CA HIS A 21 14.54 -3.90 -16.37
C HIS A 21 13.12 -4.38 -16.12
N VAL A 22 12.10 -3.57 -16.42
CA VAL A 22 10.69 -4.02 -16.35
C VAL A 22 10.49 -5.26 -17.23
N ALA A 23 10.99 -5.22 -18.48
CA ALA A 23 10.85 -6.33 -19.42
C ALA A 23 11.47 -7.62 -18.88
N GLU A 24 12.66 -7.56 -18.27
CA GLU A 24 13.30 -8.75 -17.71
C GLU A 24 12.61 -9.24 -16.42
N ILE A 25 12.29 -8.35 -15.49
CA ILE A 25 11.64 -8.71 -14.23
C ILE A 25 10.26 -9.34 -14.49
N SER A 26 9.46 -8.78 -15.39
CA SER A 26 8.11 -9.25 -15.71
C SER A 26 8.06 -10.63 -16.39
N ARG A 27 9.20 -11.16 -16.86
CA ARG A 27 9.30 -12.53 -17.42
C ARG A 27 9.20 -13.62 -16.36
N HIS A 28 9.50 -13.29 -15.10
CA HIS A 28 9.47 -14.23 -14.00
C HIS A 28 8.07 -14.31 -13.36
N HIS A 29 7.61 -15.52 -13.08
CA HIS A 29 6.45 -15.72 -12.24
C HIS A 29 6.88 -15.63 -10.77
N ARG A 30 7.00 -14.40 -10.28
CA ARG A 30 7.68 -14.02 -9.05
C ARG A 30 6.75 -13.80 -7.86
N ILE A 31 5.82 -14.70 -7.63
CA ILE A 31 5.02 -14.62 -6.39
C ILE A 31 5.94 -14.77 -5.17
N GLN A 32 5.56 -14.15 -4.08
CA GLN A 32 6.34 -14.17 -2.84
C GLN A 32 6.64 -15.61 -2.40
N ALA A 33 7.87 -15.90 -2.00
CA ALA A 33 8.39 -17.21 -1.67
C ALA A 33 8.12 -18.24 -2.78
N SER A 34 8.84 -18.10 -3.89
CA SER A 34 8.78 -19.01 -5.05
C SER A 34 10.11 -19.04 -5.80
N PRO A 35 10.36 -20.07 -6.62
CA PRO A 35 11.54 -20.11 -7.50
C PRO A 35 11.62 -18.89 -8.43
N GLY A 36 10.49 -18.46 -9.01
CA GLY A 36 10.46 -17.28 -9.88
C GLY A 36 10.76 -15.96 -9.15
N MET A 37 10.42 -15.85 -7.87
CA MET A 37 10.85 -14.73 -7.02
C MET A 37 12.38 -14.73 -6.85
N ARG A 38 12.96 -15.88 -6.54
CA ARG A 38 14.41 -16.08 -6.43
C ARG A 38 15.14 -15.69 -7.72
N ASP A 39 14.59 -16.07 -8.88
CA ASP A 39 15.17 -15.72 -10.19
C ASP A 39 15.16 -14.21 -10.40
N ALA A 40 14.07 -13.52 -10.07
CA ALA A 40 13.98 -12.07 -10.16
C ALA A 40 14.94 -11.35 -9.19
N VAL A 41 15.06 -11.83 -7.95
CA VAL A 41 16.06 -11.33 -6.97
C VAL A 41 17.48 -11.52 -7.49
N ASN A 42 17.80 -12.70 -8.03
CA ASN A 42 19.12 -12.96 -8.60
C ASN A 42 19.43 -12.07 -9.81
N TYR A 43 18.43 -11.84 -10.68
CA TYR A 43 18.56 -10.89 -11.78
C TYR A 43 18.91 -9.48 -11.25
N ALA A 44 18.15 -8.98 -10.28
CA ALA A 44 18.37 -7.65 -9.71
C ALA A 44 19.76 -7.53 -9.05
N VAL A 45 20.15 -8.51 -8.23
CA VAL A 45 21.46 -8.53 -7.55
C VAL A 45 22.61 -8.55 -8.57
N ASN A 46 22.54 -9.42 -9.58
CA ASN A 46 23.60 -9.54 -10.59
C ASN A 46 23.69 -8.27 -11.44
N THR A 47 22.58 -7.68 -11.80
CA THR A 47 22.53 -6.43 -12.56
C THR A 47 23.11 -5.27 -11.76
N LEU A 48 22.71 -5.10 -10.49
CA LEU A 48 23.24 -4.05 -9.62
C LEU A 48 24.76 -4.22 -9.37
N ARG A 49 25.24 -5.47 -9.25
CA ARG A 49 26.69 -5.77 -9.21
C ARG A 49 27.39 -5.37 -10.51
N SER A 50 26.80 -5.62 -11.67
CA SER A 50 27.36 -5.23 -12.97
C SER A 50 27.49 -3.71 -13.11
N TYR A 51 26.62 -2.95 -12.45
CA TYR A 51 26.72 -1.49 -12.32
C TYR A 51 27.78 -1.06 -11.28
N GLY A 52 28.39 -2.03 -10.61
CA GLY A 52 29.48 -1.82 -9.64
C GLY A 52 28.98 -1.38 -8.26
N LEU A 53 27.73 -1.70 -7.90
CA LEU A 53 27.23 -1.56 -6.54
C LEU A 53 27.59 -2.79 -5.71
N ARG A 54 27.62 -2.62 -4.39
CA ARG A 54 27.56 -3.73 -3.46
C ARG A 54 26.09 -4.18 -3.38
N ALA A 55 25.82 -5.40 -3.85
CA ALA A 55 24.47 -5.96 -3.86
C ALA A 55 24.50 -7.43 -3.39
N GLU A 56 23.51 -7.83 -2.59
CA GLU A 56 23.41 -9.15 -1.98
C GLU A 56 21.94 -9.61 -1.96
N ALA A 57 21.72 -10.92 -2.08
CA ALA A 57 20.43 -11.53 -1.78
C ALA A 57 20.40 -11.88 -0.29
N HIS A 58 19.38 -11.42 0.42
CA HIS A 58 19.10 -11.78 1.81
C HIS A 58 17.98 -12.81 1.81
N ALA A 59 18.15 -13.93 2.51
CA ALA A 59 17.19 -15.01 2.56
C ALA A 59 16.70 -15.22 4.00
N PHE A 60 15.39 -15.25 4.18
CA PHE A 60 14.72 -15.46 5.45
C PHE A 60 13.92 -16.77 5.40
N PRO A 61 13.86 -17.58 6.50
CA PRO A 61 13.12 -18.83 6.49
C PRO A 61 11.64 -18.67 6.14
N ALA A 62 11.16 -19.39 5.12
CA ALA A 62 9.77 -19.49 4.70
C ALA A 62 9.21 -20.85 5.14
N ASN A 63 8.91 -21.01 6.45
CA ASN A 63 8.60 -22.30 7.05
C ASN A 63 7.14 -22.46 7.52
N GLY A 64 6.33 -21.39 7.45
CA GLY A 64 4.92 -21.41 7.85
C GLY A 64 4.70 -21.46 9.37
N ARG A 65 5.72 -21.14 10.16
CA ARG A 65 5.67 -21.16 11.65
C ARG A 65 6.21 -19.87 12.27
N ASP A 66 7.36 -19.43 11.76
CA ASP A 66 8.03 -18.27 12.30
C ASP A 66 7.31 -16.98 11.91
N HIS A 67 7.48 -15.96 12.72
CA HIS A 67 6.92 -14.62 12.49
C HIS A 67 8.02 -13.58 12.54
N SER A 68 7.97 -12.64 11.61
CA SER A 68 8.68 -11.37 11.69
C SER A 68 7.67 -10.34 12.18
N TRP A 69 7.81 -9.94 13.45
CA TRP A 69 6.82 -9.17 14.19
C TRP A 69 5.43 -9.84 14.15
N SER A 70 4.42 -9.21 13.53
CA SER A 70 3.07 -9.81 13.38
C SER A 70 2.90 -10.65 12.12
N SER A 71 3.84 -10.60 11.17
CA SER A 71 3.73 -11.26 9.87
C SER A 71 4.25 -12.69 9.89
N LEU A 72 3.43 -13.65 9.41
CA LEU A 72 3.84 -15.05 9.26
C LEU A 72 4.83 -15.19 8.11
N MET A 73 5.92 -15.93 8.34
CA MET A 73 6.88 -16.36 7.31
C MET A 73 6.32 -17.60 6.62
N PHE A 74 5.44 -17.40 5.64
CA PHE A 74 4.68 -18.46 4.96
C PHE A 74 5.58 -19.36 4.09
N LYS A 75 5.14 -20.59 3.84
CA LYS A 75 5.90 -21.58 3.07
C LYS A 75 6.13 -21.18 1.62
N GLU A 76 7.24 -21.63 1.06
CA GLU A 76 7.55 -21.52 -0.36
C GLU A 76 6.63 -22.42 -1.19
N TRP A 77 6.20 -21.92 -2.35
CA TRP A 77 5.33 -22.64 -3.27
C TRP A 77 5.89 -22.63 -4.69
N SER A 78 5.70 -23.77 -5.37
CA SER A 78 6.01 -23.90 -6.80
C SER A 78 4.93 -24.69 -7.53
N CYS A 79 4.72 -24.37 -8.81
CA CYS A 79 3.83 -25.09 -9.70
C CYS A 79 4.53 -25.34 -11.04
N THR A 80 4.48 -26.55 -11.52
CA THR A 80 5.04 -26.93 -12.82
C THR A 80 3.98 -26.92 -13.90
N ASP A 81 2.77 -27.43 -13.61
CA ASP A 81 1.66 -27.42 -14.55
C ASP A 81 0.30 -27.46 -13.83
N ALA A 82 -0.73 -26.90 -14.50
CA ALA A 82 -2.12 -27.01 -14.07
C ALA A 82 -3.07 -26.79 -15.23
N GLU A 83 -4.12 -27.64 -15.31
CA GLU A 83 -5.15 -27.56 -16.33
C GLU A 83 -6.54 -27.74 -15.75
N LEU A 84 -7.49 -26.99 -16.25
CA LEU A 84 -8.93 -27.16 -16.02
C LEU A 84 -9.64 -27.42 -17.34
N ARG A 85 -10.36 -28.52 -17.41
CA ARG A 85 -11.08 -28.97 -18.60
C ARG A 85 -12.55 -29.21 -18.29
N LEU A 86 -13.44 -28.70 -19.14
CA LEU A 86 -14.84 -29.13 -19.17
C LEU A 86 -14.90 -30.49 -19.88
N VAL A 87 -15.49 -31.51 -19.23
CA VAL A 87 -15.54 -32.88 -19.72
C VAL A 87 -16.97 -33.38 -19.95
N GLU A 88 -17.95 -32.80 -19.29
CA GLU A 88 -19.37 -33.06 -19.52
C GLU A 88 -20.14 -31.71 -19.48
N PRO A 89 -21.08 -31.48 -20.41
CA PRO A 89 -21.57 -32.36 -21.48
C PRO A 89 -20.57 -32.49 -22.64
N GLU A 90 -20.64 -33.62 -23.38
CA GLU A 90 -19.66 -34.02 -24.41
C GLU A 90 -19.54 -33.01 -25.57
N ASP A 91 -20.64 -32.35 -25.94
CA ASP A 91 -20.69 -31.34 -26.99
C ASP A 91 -20.00 -30.00 -26.64
N HIS A 92 -19.62 -29.85 -25.38
CA HIS A 92 -18.94 -28.65 -24.88
C HIS A 92 -17.51 -28.93 -24.35
N VAL A 93 -16.97 -30.14 -24.55
CA VAL A 93 -15.62 -30.52 -24.08
C VAL A 93 -14.56 -29.58 -24.60
N ARG A 94 -13.83 -28.92 -23.67
CA ARG A 94 -12.73 -27.98 -23.97
C ARG A 94 -11.89 -27.64 -22.72
N PHE A 95 -10.70 -27.11 -22.94
CA PHE A 95 -9.93 -26.49 -21.89
C PHE A 95 -10.54 -25.14 -21.50
N LEU A 96 -10.59 -24.88 -20.20
CA LEU A 96 -11.06 -23.60 -19.64
C LEU A 96 -9.89 -22.77 -19.10
N ALA A 97 -8.84 -23.43 -18.59
CA ALA A 97 -7.65 -22.79 -18.04
C ALA A 97 -6.42 -23.67 -18.22
N ARG A 98 -5.28 -23.07 -18.57
CA ARG A 98 -3.97 -23.73 -18.64
C ARG A 98 -2.89 -22.82 -18.06
N TYR A 99 -2.15 -23.35 -17.09
CA TYR A 99 -1.05 -22.64 -16.45
C TYR A 99 0.11 -22.36 -17.41
N SER A 100 0.29 -23.18 -18.43
CA SER A 100 1.26 -22.98 -19.50
C SER A 100 0.94 -21.76 -20.39
N GLU A 101 -0.35 -21.42 -20.56
CA GLU A 101 -0.81 -20.28 -21.34
C GLU A 101 -0.82 -18.97 -20.52
N SER A 102 -1.23 -19.06 -19.25
CA SER A 102 -1.20 -17.93 -18.32
C SER A 102 -1.04 -18.40 -16.89
N LYS A 103 -0.04 -17.87 -16.19
CA LYS A 103 0.19 -18.18 -14.78
C LYS A 103 -0.94 -17.70 -13.86
N LEU A 104 -1.72 -16.72 -14.31
CA LEU A 104 -2.90 -16.20 -13.62
C LEU A 104 -4.15 -17.10 -13.78
N SER A 105 -4.10 -18.12 -14.64
CA SER A 105 -5.20 -19.09 -14.77
C SER A 105 -5.36 -20.01 -13.56
N LEU A 106 -4.37 -20.03 -12.67
CA LEU A 106 -4.39 -20.77 -11.40
C LEU A 106 -4.52 -19.79 -10.23
N ILE A 107 -5.38 -20.11 -9.25
CA ILE A 107 -5.33 -19.42 -7.96
C ILE A 107 -3.97 -19.73 -7.34
N GLN A 108 -3.17 -18.70 -7.08
CA GLN A 108 -1.80 -18.88 -6.61
C GLN A 108 -1.78 -19.68 -5.30
N ARG A 109 -0.74 -20.44 -5.07
CA ARG A 109 -0.59 -21.35 -3.92
C ARG A 109 -1.63 -22.50 -3.87
N SER A 110 -2.28 -22.81 -5.00
CA SER A 110 -3.08 -24.05 -5.13
C SER A 110 -2.26 -25.29 -4.81
N LEU A 111 -2.84 -26.23 -4.04
CA LEU A 111 -2.21 -27.49 -3.68
C LEU A 111 -2.46 -28.55 -4.76
N PRO A 112 -1.60 -29.61 -4.85
CA PRO A 112 -1.68 -30.57 -5.92
C PRO A 112 -2.95 -31.40 -5.85
N THR A 113 -3.48 -31.79 -7.02
CA THR A 113 -4.50 -32.83 -7.15
C THR A 113 -3.87 -34.22 -7.02
N PRO A 114 -4.66 -35.28 -6.72
CA PRO A 114 -4.20 -36.67 -6.85
C PRO A 114 -3.66 -36.93 -8.26
N LYS A 115 -2.78 -37.97 -8.37
CA LYS A 115 -2.27 -38.41 -9.68
C LYS A 115 -3.42 -38.77 -10.62
N GLY A 116 -3.44 -38.16 -11.80
CA GLY A 116 -4.52 -38.31 -12.79
C GLY A 116 -5.64 -37.30 -12.64
N GLY A 117 -5.52 -36.36 -11.71
CA GLY A 117 -6.48 -35.26 -11.53
C GLY A 117 -7.74 -35.62 -10.76
N VAL A 118 -8.68 -34.71 -10.76
CA VAL A 118 -9.99 -34.81 -10.11
C VAL A 118 -11.06 -34.47 -11.12
N THR A 119 -12.06 -35.35 -11.30
CA THR A 119 -13.27 -35.05 -12.08
C THR A 119 -14.44 -34.93 -11.13
N ALA A 120 -15.16 -33.81 -11.15
CA ALA A 120 -16.28 -33.56 -10.25
C ALA A 120 -17.33 -32.68 -10.90
N ASP A 121 -18.57 -32.76 -10.38
CA ASP A 121 -19.63 -31.85 -10.70
C ASP A 121 -19.26 -30.43 -10.31
N VAL A 122 -19.70 -29.45 -11.10
CA VAL A 122 -19.54 -28.04 -10.76
C VAL A 122 -20.84 -27.42 -10.26
N VAL A 123 -20.74 -26.66 -9.19
CA VAL A 123 -21.86 -25.90 -8.62
C VAL A 123 -21.53 -24.41 -8.68
N ALA A 124 -22.46 -23.58 -9.13
CA ALA A 124 -22.25 -22.14 -9.21
C ALA A 124 -22.97 -21.42 -8.06
N LEU A 125 -22.23 -20.55 -7.39
CA LEU A 125 -22.74 -19.52 -6.48
C LEU A 125 -22.32 -18.14 -6.99
N ASP A 126 -23.08 -17.11 -6.67
CA ASP A 126 -22.68 -15.75 -7.03
C ASP A 126 -21.45 -15.36 -6.20
N LYS A 127 -21.59 -15.08 -4.91
CA LYS A 127 -20.47 -14.80 -4.02
C LYS A 127 -20.05 -16.01 -3.18
N GLY A 128 -20.96 -16.66 -2.50
CA GLY A 128 -20.65 -17.78 -1.59
C GLY A 128 -19.87 -17.35 -0.34
N GLU A 129 -20.02 -16.11 0.09
CA GLU A 129 -19.27 -15.52 1.19
C GLU A 129 -20.05 -15.59 2.53
N GLU A 130 -21.32 -16.00 2.48
CA GLU A 130 -22.18 -16.11 3.64
C GLU A 130 -22.63 -17.55 3.89
N PRO A 131 -22.73 -18.01 5.14
CA PRO A 131 -23.24 -19.35 5.46
C PRO A 131 -24.62 -19.65 4.84
N GLN A 132 -25.50 -18.64 4.68
CA GLN A 132 -26.82 -18.78 4.07
C GLN A 132 -26.78 -19.07 2.57
N ASP A 133 -25.69 -18.69 1.85
CA ASP A 133 -25.54 -18.97 0.42
C ASP A 133 -25.51 -20.47 0.13
N TYR A 134 -25.17 -21.28 1.13
CA TYR A 134 -25.05 -22.72 1.06
C TYR A 134 -26.31 -23.46 1.56
N LYS A 135 -27.37 -22.74 1.98
CA LYS A 135 -28.56 -23.37 2.52
C LYS A 135 -29.30 -24.19 1.44
N GLY A 136 -29.44 -25.49 1.69
CA GLY A 136 -30.06 -26.42 0.74
C GLY A 136 -29.20 -26.79 -0.45
N LEU A 137 -27.93 -26.40 -0.49
CA LEU A 137 -26.98 -26.70 -1.52
C LEU A 137 -25.96 -27.71 -1.03
N ASP A 138 -25.85 -28.85 -1.71
CA ASP A 138 -24.78 -29.82 -1.48
C ASP A 138 -23.56 -29.48 -2.34
N VAL A 139 -22.45 -29.10 -1.71
CA VAL A 139 -21.16 -28.81 -2.35
C VAL A 139 -20.10 -29.86 -2.05
N SER A 140 -20.42 -30.87 -1.24
CA SER A 140 -19.48 -31.91 -0.85
C SER A 140 -19.02 -32.71 -2.07
N GLY A 141 -17.71 -32.88 -2.23
CA GLY A 141 -17.13 -33.57 -3.37
C GLY A 141 -17.27 -32.86 -4.73
N LYS A 142 -17.64 -31.59 -4.74
CA LYS A 142 -17.87 -30.80 -5.96
C LYS A 142 -16.85 -29.65 -6.09
N ILE A 143 -16.75 -29.09 -7.31
CA ILE A 143 -15.99 -27.88 -7.60
C ILE A 143 -16.94 -26.69 -7.58
N LEU A 144 -16.56 -25.61 -6.91
CA LEU A 144 -17.40 -24.43 -6.76
C LEU A 144 -16.98 -23.32 -7.73
N LEU A 145 -17.90 -22.83 -8.55
CA LEU A 145 -17.74 -21.62 -9.40
C LEU A 145 -18.26 -20.41 -8.65
N THR A 146 -17.44 -19.37 -8.48
CA THR A 146 -17.80 -18.15 -7.74
C THR A 146 -17.06 -16.91 -8.25
N ASP A 147 -17.57 -15.71 -7.92
CA ASP A 147 -16.86 -14.43 -8.04
C ASP A 147 -16.65 -13.73 -6.65
N GLY A 148 -16.85 -14.48 -5.56
CA GLY A 148 -16.60 -14.04 -4.19
C GLY A 148 -15.13 -14.13 -3.75
N ASP A 149 -14.83 -13.64 -2.54
CA ASP A 149 -13.50 -13.72 -1.95
C ASP A 149 -13.07 -15.19 -1.76
N VAL A 150 -11.98 -15.58 -2.43
CA VAL A 150 -11.55 -16.99 -2.45
C VAL A 150 -11.13 -17.53 -1.08
N THR A 151 -10.66 -16.66 -0.16
CA THR A 151 -10.29 -17.07 1.20
C THR A 151 -11.54 -17.42 2.01
N ARG A 152 -12.54 -16.54 1.93
CA ARG A 152 -13.83 -16.77 2.60
C ARG A 152 -14.60 -17.94 2.01
N VAL A 153 -14.65 -18.03 0.69
CA VAL A 153 -15.29 -19.15 -0.02
C VAL A 153 -14.61 -20.47 0.31
N LYS A 154 -13.26 -20.53 0.36
CA LYS A 154 -12.52 -21.72 0.78
C LYS A 154 -12.90 -22.11 2.19
N GLU A 155 -12.93 -21.18 3.14
CA GLU A 155 -13.32 -21.47 4.53
C GLU A 155 -14.73 -22.08 4.62
N LEU A 156 -15.71 -21.50 3.94
CA LEU A 156 -17.09 -21.95 4.01
C LEU A 156 -17.38 -23.22 3.20
N ALA A 157 -16.84 -23.31 1.99
CA ALA A 157 -17.14 -24.41 1.07
C ALA A 157 -16.19 -25.61 1.27
N VAL A 158 -14.88 -25.39 1.30
CA VAL A 158 -13.87 -26.46 1.36
C VAL A 158 -13.71 -26.94 2.79
N ASP A 159 -13.33 -26.05 3.71
CA ASP A 159 -13.05 -26.41 5.10
C ASP A 159 -14.33 -26.82 5.83
N GLY A 160 -15.41 -26.07 5.64
CA GLY A 160 -16.69 -26.27 6.33
C GLY A 160 -17.60 -27.34 5.73
N ARG A 161 -17.58 -27.57 4.40
CA ARG A 161 -18.59 -28.38 3.69
C ARG A 161 -18.02 -29.43 2.74
N GLY A 162 -16.68 -29.54 2.59
CA GLY A 162 -16.03 -30.60 1.82
C GLY A 162 -16.04 -30.41 0.31
N ALA A 163 -16.16 -29.20 -0.20
CA ALA A 163 -15.89 -28.91 -1.61
C ALA A 163 -14.43 -29.27 -1.95
N LEU A 164 -14.16 -29.66 -3.20
CA LEU A 164 -12.82 -30.12 -3.62
C LEU A 164 -11.92 -28.97 -4.07
N GLY A 165 -12.50 -27.95 -4.68
CA GLY A 165 -11.75 -26.82 -5.24
C GLY A 165 -12.65 -25.65 -5.60
N VAL A 166 -12.02 -24.53 -5.97
CA VAL A 166 -12.69 -23.27 -6.30
C VAL A 166 -12.31 -22.84 -7.71
N VAL A 167 -13.29 -22.44 -8.51
CA VAL A 167 -13.10 -21.74 -9.77
C VAL A 167 -13.59 -20.31 -9.62
N TYR A 168 -12.68 -19.37 -9.68
CA TYR A 168 -12.95 -17.96 -9.51
C TYR A 168 -13.14 -17.28 -10.87
N CYS A 169 -14.15 -16.41 -11.01
CA CYS A 169 -14.42 -15.67 -12.24
C CYS A 169 -14.79 -14.19 -12.01
N GLY A 170 -14.40 -13.64 -10.89
CA GLY A 170 -14.66 -12.24 -10.57
C GLY A 170 -13.66 -11.27 -11.17
N THR A 171 -13.99 -9.97 -11.10
CA THR A 171 -13.11 -8.88 -11.50
C THR A 171 -13.37 -7.64 -10.66
N TRP A 172 -12.53 -6.61 -10.86
CA TRP A 172 -12.71 -5.31 -10.22
C TRP A 172 -13.64 -4.43 -11.05
N VAL A 173 -14.44 -3.62 -10.36
CA VAL A 173 -15.17 -2.47 -10.94
C VAL A 173 -14.84 -1.27 -10.04
N ARG A 174 -14.40 -0.16 -10.64
CA ARG A 174 -14.06 1.10 -9.95
C ARG A 174 -14.44 2.27 -10.86
N GLU A 175 -15.63 2.77 -10.70
CA GLU A 175 -16.04 3.97 -11.43
C GLU A 175 -15.23 5.20 -10.99
N PRO A 176 -14.93 6.15 -11.88
CA PRO A 176 -15.23 6.10 -13.32
C PRO A 176 -14.12 5.47 -14.18
N ASN A 177 -12.94 5.13 -13.64
CA ASN A 177 -11.80 4.73 -14.47
C ASN A 177 -11.83 3.26 -14.90
N LEU A 178 -12.57 2.42 -14.19
CA LEU A 178 -12.73 1.00 -14.48
C LEU A 178 -14.21 0.59 -14.42
N PRO A 179 -15.04 0.94 -15.42
CA PRO A 179 -16.44 0.53 -15.48
C PRO A 179 -16.61 -0.97 -15.77
N GLU A 180 -17.81 -1.47 -15.49
CA GLU A 180 -18.16 -2.86 -15.75
C GLU A 180 -17.92 -3.24 -17.23
N GLY A 181 -17.44 -4.45 -17.46
CA GLY A 181 -17.20 -5.01 -18.81
C GLY A 181 -15.80 -4.73 -19.38
N VAL A 182 -15.05 -3.77 -18.87
CA VAL A 182 -13.71 -3.43 -19.37
C VAL A 182 -12.71 -4.58 -19.19
N LEU A 183 -12.83 -5.35 -18.13
CA LEU A 183 -11.96 -6.49 -17.81
C LEU A 183 -12.63 -7.85 -18.07
N ASP A 184 -13.63 -7.91 -18.94
CA ASP A 184 -14.38 -9.14 -19.19
C ASP A 184 -13.54 -10.33 -19.69
N ASP A 185 -12.42 -10.06 -20.34
CA ASP A 185 -11.49 -11.06 -20.86
C ASP A 185 -10.16 -11.11 -20.11
N ALA A 186 -10.04 -10.41 -18.98
CA ALA A 186 -8.86 -10.44 -18.13
C ALA A 186 -8.98 -11.54 -17.06
N LEU A 187 -7.85 -12.18 -16.74
CA LEU A 187 -7.71 -13.03 -15.57
C LEU A 187 -7.26 -12.17 -14.38
N LYS A 188 -7.94 -12.32 -13.25
CA LYS A 188 -7.58 -11.61 -12.02
C LYS A 188 -6.58 -12.39 -11.19
N TYR A 189 -5.53 -11.71 -10.69
CA TYR A 189 -4.66 -12.26 -9.67
C TYR A 189 -5.44 -12.53 -8.36
N THR A 190 -5.36 -13.76 -7.88
CA THR A 190 -5.85 -14.16 -6.55
C THR A 190 -5.00 -15.29 -5.99
N SER A 191 -5.00 -15.49 -4.68
CA SER A 191 -4.13 -16.43 -3.99
C SER A 191 -4.80 -17.05 -2.77
N PHE A 192 -4.51 -18.33 -2.54
CA PHE A 192 -4.74 -18.96 -1.23
C PHE A 192 -3.58 -18.59 -0.30
N TRP A 193 -3.89 -17.92 0.81
CA TRP A 193 -2.92 -17.60 1.85
C TRP A 193 -3.07 -18.58 3.00
N TRP A 194 -2.23 -19.61 2.98
CA TRP A 194 -2.29 -20.67 3.98
C TRP A 194 -1.84 -20.17 5.35
N GLY A 195 -2.69 -20.35 6.37
CA GLY A 195 -2.39 -19.97 7.76
C GLY A 195 -1.95 -21.15 8.64
N GLY A 196 -2.17 -22.39 8.20
CA GLY A 196 -1.75 -23.59 8.95
C GLY A 196 -2.62 -24.83 8.68
N ASP A 197 -3.68 -25.01 9.44
CA ASP A 197 -4.44 -26.28 9.51
C ASP A 197 -5.60 -26.40 8.50
N GLU A 198 -5.64 -25.55 7.50
CA GLU A 198 -6.69 -25.58 6.48
C GLU A 198 -6.63 -26.85 5.62
N LYS A 199 -7.79 -27.29 5.14
CA LYS A 199 -7.86 -28.42 4.22
C LYS A 199 -7.18 -28.07 2.89
N PRO A 200 -6.46 -29.04 2.29
CA PRO A 200 -5.91 -28.88 0.94
C PRO A 200 -6.98 -28.44 -0.06
N CYS A 201 -6.63 -27.47 -0.89
CA CYS A 201 -7.51 -26.94 -1.92
C CYS A 201 -6.70 -26.56 -3.15
N PHE A 202 -7.29 -26.78 -4.32
CA PHE A 202 -6.84 -26.23 -5.59
C PHE A 202 -7.88 -25.24 -6.13
N GLY A 203 -7.45 -24.34 -7.00
CA GLY A 203 -8.39 -23.44 -7.65
C GLY A 203 -7.87 -22.85 -8.94
N PHE A 204 -8.80 -22.47 -9.80
CA PHE A 204 -8.52 -21.88 -11.10
C PHE A 204 -9.18 -20.52 -11.22
N VAL A 205 -8.67 -19.71 -12.13
CA VAL A 205 -9.23 -18.41 -12.48
C VAL A 205 -9.69 -18.45 -13.91
N LEU A 206 -10.94 -18.06 -14.13
CA LEU A 206 -11.53 -17.84 -15.45
C LEU A 206 -11.75 -16.35 -15.66
N THR A 207 -11.82 -15.95 -16.92
CA THR A 207 -12.26 -14.58 -17.23
C THR A 207 -13.75 -14.41 -16.85
N PRO A 208 -14.21 -13.20 -16.52
CA PRO A 208 -15.62 -12.94 -16.24
C PRO A 208 -16.55 -13.43 -17.35
N ARG A 209 -16.18 -13.25 -18.60
CA ARG A 209 -16.95 -13.75 -19.78
C ARG A 209 -17.08 -15.27 -19.75
N THR A 210 -15.98 -15.99 -19.53
CA THR A 210 -16.00 -17.46 -19.45
C THR A 210 -16.79 -17.94 -18.23
N GLY A 211 -16.68 -17.24 -17.10
CA GLY A 211 -17.46 -17.54 -15.89
C GLY A 211 -18.97 -17.40 -16.12
N ARG A 212 -19.42 -16.32 -16.74
CA ARG A 212 -20.83 -16.13 -17.10
C ARG A 212 -21.33 -17.23 -18.03
N TRP A 213 -20.57 -17.52 -19.09
CA TRP A 213 -20.91 -18.62 -20.00
C TRP A 213 -21.02 -19.97 -19.28
N LEU A 214 -20.10 -20.30 -18.37
CA LEU A 214 -20.15 -21.55 -17.60
C LEU A 214 -21.35 -21.60 -16.64
N ARG A 215 -21.71 -20.47 -16.02
CA ARG A 215 -22.92 -20.36 -15.18
C ARG A 215 -24.18 -20.62 -16.00
N ASP A 216 -24.26 -20.09 -17.21
CA ASP A 216 -25.40 -20.29 -18.09
C ASP A 216 -25.47 -21.75 -18.56
N LEU A 217 -24.35 -22.39 -18.88
CA LEU A 217 -24.29 -23.82 -19.20
C LEU A 217 -24.80 -24.68 -18.04
N ILE A 218 -24.35 -24.39 -16.80
CA ILE A 218 -24.80 -25.12 -15.59
C ILE A 218 -26.32 -24.97 -15.39
N LYS A 219 -26.89 -23.81 -15.63
CA LYS A 219 -28.34 -23.55 -15.50
C LYS A 219 -29.16 -24.28 -16.56
N GLN A 220 -28.63 -24.43 -17.77
CA GLN A 220 -29.36 -25.00 -18.94
C GLN A 220 -29.15 -26.53 -19.06
N ALA A 221 -28.11 -27.08 -18.51
CA ALA A 221 -27.75 -28.48 -18.63
C ALA A 221 -28.80 -29.39 -17.94
N LYS A 222 -29.16 -30.46 -18.65
CA LYS A 222 -30.09 -31.49 -18.14
C LYS A 222 -29.38 -32.52 -17.23
N THR A 223 -28.06 -32.62 -17.36
CA THR A 223 -27.18 -33.48 -16.56
C THR A 223 -26.15 -32.61 -15.86
N PRO A 224 -25.57 -33.06 -14.73
CA PRO A 224 -24.51 -32.29 -14.07
C PRO A 224 -23.37 -31.95 -15.02
N VAL A 225 -22.93 -30.69 -14.99
CA VAL A 225 -21.73 -30.24 -15.70
C VAL A 225 -20.51 -30.68 -14.91
N LYS A 226 -19.53 -31.32 -15.56
CA LYS A 226 -18.32 -31.82 -14.91
C LYS A 226 -17.06 -31.16 -15.41
N LEU A 227 -16.20 -30.84 -14.47
CA LEU A 227 -14.86 -30.33 -14.72
C LEU A 227 -13.82 -31.39 -14.32
N HIS A 228 -12.76 -31.47 -15.09
CA HIS A 228 -11.55 -32.22 -14.76
C HIS A 228 -10.42 -31.24 -14.48
N ALA A 229 -9.82 -31.37 -13.30
CA ALA A 229 -8.74 -30.49 -12.81
C ALA A 229 -7.48 -31.30 -12.57
N THR A 230 -6.34 -30.82 -13.06
CA THR A 230 -5.00 -31.31 -12.71
C THR A 230 -4.17 -30.15 -12.18
N VAL A 231 -3.45 -30.32 -11.08
CA VAL A 231 -2.51 -29.36 -10.52
C VAL A 231 -1.26 -30.09 -10.04
N GLU A 232 -0.12 -29.71 -10.60
CA GLU A 232 1.20 -30.21 -10.22
C GLU A 232 1.96 -29.11 -9.47
N SER A 233 1.79 -29.05 -8.18
CA SER A 233 2.37 -28.03 -7.30
C SER A 233 2.97 -28.62 -6.04
N LYS A 234 3.75 -27.80 -5.33
CA LYS A 234 4.34 -28.15 -4.03
C LYS A 234 4.30 -26.94 -3.11
N LEU A 235 3.99 -27.17 -1.84
CA LEU A 235 4.16 -26.23 -0.75
C LEU A 235 5.20 -26.81 0.22
N TYR A 236 6.29 -26.09 0.46
CA TYR A 236 7.45 -26.62 1.20
C TYR A 236 8.16 -25.53 2.01
N GLU A 237 9.01 -25.94 2.92
CA GLU A 237 9.88 -25.02 3.65
C GLU A 237 10.99 -24.52 2.70
N GLY A 238 11.12 -23.21 2.55
CA GLY A 238 12.04 -22.56 1.64
C GLY A 238 12.47 -21.19 2.16
N ASN A 239 12.54 -20.20 1.29
CA ASN A 239 13.01 -18.86 1.65
C ASN A 239 12.09 -17.75 1.12
N ILE A 240 12.02 -16.67 1.89
CA ILE A 240 11.63 -15.32 1.44
C ILE A 240 12.94 -14.60 1.15
N GLU A 241 13.06 -13.96 -0.02
CA GLU A 241 14.33 -13.41 -0.49
C GLU A 241 14.19 -11.95 -0.93
N ASP A 242 15.12 -11.11 -0.45
CA ASP A 242 15.23 -9.70 -0.78
C ASP A 242 16.51 -9.45 -1.58
N ALA A 243 16.47 -8.57 -2.58
CA ALA A 243 17.67 -8.00 -3.16
C ALA A 243 18.01 -6.68 -2.45
N VAL A 244 19.21 -6.59 -1.87
CA VAL A 244 19.67 -5.41 -1.15
C VAL A 244 20.93 -4.87 -1.79
N ALA A 245 20.93 -3.58 -2.17
CA ALA A 245 22.11 -2.92 -2.70
C ALA A 245 22.41 -1.62 -1.95
N THR A 246 23.67 -1.20 -1.95
CA THR A 246 24.09 0.02 -1.25
C THR A 246 25.08 0.86 -2.06
N ILE A 247 24.91 2.17 -1.95
CA ILE A 247 25.94 3.18 -2.22
C ILE A 247 26.45 3.64 -0.85
N PRO A 248 27.67 3.24 -0.44
CA PRO A 248 28.14 3.46 0.92
C PRO A 248 28.42 4.94 1.20
N GLY A 249 27.89 5.43 2.31
CA GLY A 249 28.16 6.76 2.84
C GLY A 249 29.41 6.83 3.73
N GLU A 250 29.57 7.97 4.41
CA GLU A 250 30.65 8.24 5.37
C GLU A 250 30.21 7.98 6.82
N THR A 251 28.91 8.08 7.07
CA THR A 251 28.29 7.86 8.37
C THR A 251 27.49 6.55 8.39
N LYS A 252 27.02 6.17 9.57
CA LYS A 252 26.13 5.02 9.75
C LYS A 252 24.66 5.30 9.37
N ASP A 253 24.31 6.58 9.17
CA ASP A 253 22.94 6.95 8.79
C ASP A 253 22.64 6.51 7.37
N GLU A 254 21.37 6.21 7.10
CA GLU A 254 20.91 5.66 5.84
C GLU A 254 19.65 6.34 5.31
N VAL A 255 19.55 6.40 3.99
CA VAL A 255 18.33 6.68 3.24
C VAL A 255 17.94 5.41 2.49
N VAL A 256 16.68 5.00 2.60
CA VAL A 256 16.22 3.74 1.98
C VAL A 256 15.31 4.04 0.78
N VAL A 257 15.54 3.36 -0.33
CA VAL A 257 14.59 3.24 -1.45
C VAL A 257 14.07 1.82 -1.43
N VAL A 258 12.77 1.66 -1.25
CA VAL A 258 12.11 0.36 -1.23
C VAL A 258 11.14 0.24 -2.40
N ALA A 259 11.10 -0.96 -3.00
CA ALA A 259 10.10 -1.35 -3.99
C ALA A 259 9.88 -2.85 -3.86
N HIS A 260 8.66 -3.33 -4.00
CA HIS A 260 8.51 -4.76 -4.08
C HIS A 260 8.78 -5.28 -5.50
N ILE A 261 9.45 -6.44 -5.59
CA ILE A 261 9.79 -7.06 -6.87
C ILE A 261 8.89 -8.25 -7.19
N CYS A 262 8.07 -8.68 -6.23
CA CYS A 262 7.15 -9.80 -6.37
C CYS A 262 5.98 -9.49 -7.30
N HIS A 263 5.20 -10.45 -7.59
CA HIS A 263 3.87 -10.59 -8.21
C HIS A 263 3.84 -11.66 -9.31
N PRO A 264 2.68 -12.20 -9.67
CA PRO A 264 2.59 -13.18 -10.75
C PRO A 264 2.90 -12.55 -12.11
N GLN A 265 3.39 -13.36 -13.04
CA GLN A 265 3.59 -12.95 -14.42
C GLN A 265 2.23 -12.59 -15.08
N PRO A 266 2.10 -11.47 -15.84
CA PRO A 266 3.18 -10.55 -16.23
C PRO A 266 3.50 -9.47 -15.18
N SER A 267 2.50 -8.80 -14.60
CA SER A 267 2.64 -7.73 -13.60
C SER A 267 3.82 -6.79 -13.91
N ALA A 268 3.70 -6.07 -15.03
CA ALA A 268 4.75 -5.19 -15.52
C ALA A 268 4.79 -3.88 -14.73
N ASN A 269 3.62 -3.31 -14.42
CA ASN A 269 3.52 -2.13 -13.56
C ASN A 269 3.59 -2.52 -12.09
N ASP A 270 2.87 -3.55 -11.69
CA ASP A 270 2.79 -4.04 -10.30
C ASP A 270 3.70 -5.27 -10.04
N ASN A 271 4.93 -5.13 -9.52
CA ASN A 271 5.67 -3.89 -9.37
C ASN A 271 7.08 -4.04 -9.97
N ALA A 272 7.15 -4.58 -11.21
CA ALA A 272 8.41 -4.57 -11.92
C ALA A 272 8.84 -3.12 -12.23
N SER A 273 7.88 -2.19 -12.38
CA SER A 273 8.15 -0.78 -12.66
C SER A 273 8.86 -0.06 -11.50
N GLY A 274 8.38 -0.21 -10.27
CA GLY A 274 9.03 0.39 -9.08
C GLY A 274 10.42 -0.19 -8.85
N SER A 275 10.57 -1.52 -8.98
CA SER A 275 11.86 -2.18 -8.88
C SER A 275 12.84 -1.69 -9.95
N ALA A 276 12.40 -1.55 -11.20
CA ALA A 276 13.19 -1.05 -12.30
C ALA A 276 13.62 0.42 -12.11
N ALA A 277 12.72 1.28 -11.64
CA ALA A 277 13.02 2.67 -11.32
C ALA A 277 14.05 2.78 -10.18
N ALA A 278 13.96 1.92 -9.15
CA ALA A 278 14.95 1.84 -8.09
C ALA A 278 16.33 1.37 -8.61
N MET A 279 16.36 0.36 -9.48
CA MET A 279 17.61 -0.12 -10.10
C MET A 279 18.27 0.94 -10.99
N GLU A 280 17.48 1.67 -11.78
CA GLU A 280 18.00 2.78 -12.60
C GLU A 280 18.49 3.94 -11.73
N THR A 281 17.77 4.27 -10.67
CA THR A 281 18.23 5.24 -9.66
C THR A 281 19.61 4.86 -9.10
N ALA A 282 19.77 3.60 -8.70
CA ALA A 282 21.03 3.08 -8.16
C ALA A 282 22.16 3.16 -9.19
N ARG A 283 21.88 2.78 -10.44
CA ARG A 283 22.85 2.87 -11.56
C ARG A 283 23.32 4.29 -11.80
N ALA A 284 22.36 5.22 -11.98
CA ALA A 284 22.66 6.61 -12.33
C ALA A 284 23.46 7.31 -11.21
N LEU A 285 23.04 7.16 -9.96
CA LEU A 285 23.77 7.72 -8.81
C LEU A 285 25.17 7.16 -8.71
N ASN A 286 25.33 5.83 -8.77
CA ASN A 286 26.66 5.20 -8.64
C ASN A 286 27.61 5.62 -9.78
N LYS A 287 27.10 5.78 -11.00
CA LYS A 287 27.89 6.25 -12.15
C LYS A 287 28.38 7.67 -11.93
N LEU A 288 27.51 8.61 -11.57
CA LEU A 288 27.90 10.00 -11.36
C LEU A 288 28.85 10.18 -10.16
N ILE A 289 28.66 9.41 -9.10
CA ILE A 289 29.55 9.41 -7.93
C ILE A 289 30.92 8.88 -8.31
N LYS A 290 31.01 7.77 -9.03
CA LYS A 290 32.28 7.21 -9.50
C LYS A 290 33.00 8.10 -10.50
N ALA A 291 32.29 8.84 -11.32
CA ALA A 291 32.84 9.82 -12.25
C ALA A 291 33.31 11.10 -11.54
N GLY A 292 33.03 11.27 -10.26
CA GLY A 292 33.35 12.50 -9.51
C GLY A 292 32.44 13.68 -9.85
N GLU A 293 31.36 13.46 -10.60
CA GLU A 293 30.39 14.49 -10.93
C GLU A 293 29.46 14.80 -9.74
N LEU A 294 29.18 13.80 -8.92
CA LEU A 294 28.52 13.93 -7.61
C LEU A 294 29.52 13.50 -6.51
N PRO A 295 29.62 14.27 -5.40
CA PRO A 295 30.38 13.85 -4.23
C PRO A 295 29.95 12.50 -3.67
N LYS A 296 30.86 11.82 -2.96
CA LYS A 296 30.49 10.67 -2.15
C LYS A 296 29.43 11.06 -1.13
N PRO A 297 28.36 10.28 -0.95
CA PRO A 297 27.30 10.65 -0.01
C PRO A 297 27.79 10.57 1.45
N LYS A 298 27.28 11.46 2.30
CA LYS A 298 27.54 11.43 3.75
C LYS A 298 26.82 10.24 4.39
N ARG A 299 25.57 9.94 3.97
CA ARG A 299 24.75 8.82 4.44
C ARG A 299 24.70 7.74 3.38
N THR A 300 24.64 6.49 3.80
CA THR A 300 24.43 5.36 2.88
C THR A 300 23.07 5.47 2.19
N ILE A 301 23.05 5.21 0.88
CA ILE A 301 21.79 5.02 0.14
C ILE A 301 21.59 3.53 -0.04
N ARG A 302 20.53 2.99 0.55
CA ARG A 302 20.16 1.58 0.47
C ARG A 302 18.99 1.41 -0.47
N PHE A 303 19.06 0.41 -1.33
CA PHE A 303 17.98 -0.04 -2.21
C PHE A 303 17.56 -1.44 -1.74
N THR A 304 16.26 -1.62 -1.49
CA THR A 304 15.68 -2.90 -1.08
C THR A 304 14.56 -3.27 -2.05
N LEU A 305 14.74 -4.39 -2.76
CA LEU A 305 13.72 -4.95 -3.64
C LEU A 305 13.22 -6.22 -2.97
N VAL A 306 11.97 -6.21 -2.51
CA VAL A 306 11.44 -7.15 -1.51
C VAL A 306 10.20 -7.89 -2.03
N PRO A 307 9.84 -9.06 -1.48
CA PRO A 307 8.44 -9.51 -1.50
C PRO A 307 7.59 -8.54 -0.71
N GLU A 308 6.56 -7.98 -1.32
CA GLU A 308 5.68 -6.96 -0.75
C GLU A 308 5.28 -7.28 0.69
N MET A 309 5.41 -6.32 1.58
CA MET A 309 5.20 -6.44 3.01
C MET A 309 6.09 -7.50 3.67
N ALA A 310 6.01 -8.77 3.24
CA ALA A 310 6.69 -9.90 3.89
C ALA A 310 8.21 -9.72 3.96
N GLY A 311 8.85 -9.25 2.88
CA GLY A 311 10.27 -8.94 2.85
C GLY A 311 10.62 -7.74 3.74
N SER A 312 9.83 -6.68 3.69
CA SER A 312 10.02 -5.51 4.58
C SER A 312 9.91 -5.88 6.05
N TYR A 313 8.92 -6.71 6.44
CA TYR A 313 8.83 -7.24 7.80
C TYR A 313 10.06 -8.07 8.17
N ALA A 314 10.46 -9.00 7.29
CA ALA A 314 11.58 -9.89 7.54
C ALA A 314 12.89 -9.11 7.69
N TRP A 315 13.17 -8.22 6.73
CA TRP A 315 14.41 -7.46 6.74
C TRP A 315 14.50 -6.51 7.92
N LEU A 316 13.44 -5.75 8.22
CA LEU A 316 13.42 -4.79 9.33
C LEU A 316 13.49 -5.50 10.69
N ALA A 317 12.80 -6.63 10.86
CA ALA A 317 12.82 -7.40 12.11
C ALA A 317 14.23 -7.97 12.39
N GLU A 318 14.93 -8.48 11.38
CA GLU A 318 16.30 -8.99 11.55
C GLU A 318 17.33 -7.87 11.76
N ASN A 319 17.03 -6.68 11.19
CA ASN A 319 17.93 -5.53 11.20
C ASN A 319 17.44 -4.40 12.15
N GLU A 320 16.72 -4.71 13.22
CA GLU A 320 16.20 -3.69 14.15
C GLU A 320 17.24 -2.69 14.65
N ARG A 321 18.50 -3.11 14.77
CA ARG A 321 19.62 -2.26 15.21
C ARG A 321 19.98 -1.16 14.21
N VAL A 322 19.62 -1.33 12.94
CA VAL A 322 19.90 -0.36 11.87
C VAL A 322 18.76 0.65 11.73
N ILE A 323 17.53 0.30 12.10
CA ILE A 323 16.35 1.17 11.99
C ILE A 323 16.59 2.58 12.57
N PRO A 324 17.21 2.75 13.76
CA PRO A 324 17.49 4.08 14.30
C PRO A 324 18.41 4.94 13.42
N ASN A 325 19.16 4.36 12.50
CA ASN A 325 20.03 5.08 11.57
C ASN A 325 19.31 5.46 10.25
N MET A 326 18.14 4.93 9.98
CA MET A 326 17.35 5.29 8.79
C MET A 326 16.71 6.66 9.01
N VAL A 327 17.17 7.66 8.29
CA VAL A 327 16.68 9.05 8.44
C VAL A 327 15.45 9.32 7.57
N ALA A 328 15.29 8.56 6.49
CA ALA A 328 14.16 8.60 5.57
C ALA A 328 14.11 7.34 4.71
N ALA A 329 12.92 7.04 4.18
CA ALA A 329 12.74 6.07 3.11
C ALA A 329 11.86 6.68 1.99
N LEU A 330 11.75 5.99 0.86
CA LEU A 330 10.82 6.27 -0.23
C LEU A 330 10.38 4.94 -0.84
N ASN A 331 9.08 4.72 -0.93
CA ASN A 331 8.51 3.54 -1.59
C ASN A 331 8.12 3.86 -3.02
N LEU A 332 8.41 2.93 -3.94
CA LEU A 332 8.02 2.99 -5.35
C LEU A 332 7.12 1.80 -5.65
N ASP A 333 5.88 2.09 -6.01
CA ASP A 333 4.90 1.06 -6.30
C ASP A 333 4.03 1.47 -7.51
N MET A 334 4.00 0.62 -8.56
CA MET A 334 3.19 0.87 -9.76
C MET A 334 3.45 2.26 -10.37
N VAL A 335 4.67 2.50 -10.84
CA VAL A 335 5.12 3.85 -11.24
C VAL A 335 5.50 3.97 -12.71
N GLY A 336 5.16 2.98 -13.54
CA GLY A 336 5.69 2.89 -14.90
C GLY A 336 4.69 2.91 -16.02
N GLU A 337 3.38 2.98 -15.79
CA GLU A 337 2.40 2.92 -16.87
C GLU A 337 2.17 4.24 -17.60
N ASN A 338 1.85 4.09 -18.88
CA ASN A 338 1.30 5.17 -19.69
C ASN A 338 -0.05 5.61 -19.11
N GLN A 339 -0.14 6.87 -18.74
CA GLN A 339 -1.29 7.42 -18.05
C GLN A 339 -2.57 7.43 -18.90
N ASP A 340 -2.46 7.49 -20.23
CA ASP A 340 -3.62 7.43 -21.12
C ASP A 340 -4.17 6.00 -21.24
N ALA A 341 -3.30 5.00 -21.11
CA ALA A 341 -3.71 3.60 -21.09
C ALA A 341 -4.36 3.22 -19.76
N CYS A 342 -3.71 3.50 -18.63
CA CYS A 342 -4.18 3.07 -17.29
C CYS A 342 -5.25 4.00 -16.69
N GLY A 343 -5.32 5.26 -17.12
CA GLY A 343 -6.28 6.24 -16.60
C GLY A 343 -5.93 6.82 -15.23
N SER A 344 -4.70 6.64 -14.75
CA SER A 344 -4.24 7.01 -13.41
C SER A 344 -3.40 8.29 -13.41
N PRO A 345 -3.44 9.11 -12.36
CA PRO A 345 -2.39 10.08 -12.09
C PRO A 345 -1.17 9.40 -11.43
N LEU A 346 0.00 10.04 -11.53
CA LEU A 346 1.10 9.76 -10.61
C LEU A 346 0.78 10.45 -9.28
N VAL A 347 0.67 9.68 -8.21
CA VAL A 347 0.32 10.16 -6.87
C VAL A 347 1.55 10.16 -5.97
N LEU A 348 1.81 11.26 -5.31
CA LEU A 348 2.66 11.31 -4.14
C LEU A 348 1.78 11.09 -2.90
N GLU A 349 1.89 9.94 -2.28
CA GLU A 349 1.24 9.65 -1.01
C GLU A 349 2.15 10.09 0.15
N ARG A 350 1.61 10.93 1.04
CA ARG A 350 2.32 11.48 2.20
C ARG A 350 2.47 10.42 3.30
N THR A 351 3.38 10.67 4.23
CA THR A 351 3.48 9.89 5.47
C THR A 351 2.26 10.12 6.36
N PRO A 352 1.90 9.16 7.25
CA PRO A 352 0.78 9.34 8.18
C PRO A 352 1.01 10.51 9.13
N GLU A 353 -0.06 11.17 9.56
CA GLU A 353 0.03 12.30 10.49
C GLU A 353 0.46 11.88 11.91
N ALA A 354 0.43 10.60 12.22
CA ALA A 354 1.05 10.07 13.44
C ALA A 354 2.58 10.27 13.45
N THR A 355 3.22 10.31 12.27
CA THR A 355 4.67 10.50 12.09
C THR A 355 4.98 11.63 11.09
N PRO A 356 4.62 12.90 11.38
CA PRO A 356 4.86 14.01 10.46
C PRO A 356 6.35 14.22 10.24
N SER A 357 6.74 14.51 8.99
CA SER A 357 8.15 14.60 8.62
C SER A 357 8.40 15.59 7.47
N TYR A 358 9.62 16.11 7.44
CA TYR A 358 10.18 16.92 6.36
C TYR A 358 10.16 16.23 5.00
N VAL A 359 10.10 14.90 4.95
CA VAL A 359 10.18 14.12 3.71
C VAL A 359 9.06 14.46 2.73
N ASN A 360 7.86 14.75 3.24
CA ASN A 360 6.73 15.17 2.41
C ASN A 360 7.05 16.45 1.66
N SER A 361 7.51 17.48 2.38
CA SER A 361 7.82 18.79 1.81
C SER A 361 8.99 18.74 0.81
N LEU A 362 10.02 17.93 1.09
CA LEU A 362 11.11 17.72 0.14
C LEU A 362 10.61 17.04 -1.13
N MET A 363 9.83 15.96 -1.00
CA MET A 363 9.34 15.24 -2.16
C MET A 363 8.37 16.10 -2.99
N GLU A 364 7.50 16.86 -2.34
CA GLU A 364 6.64 17.83 -3.04
C GLU A 364 7.45 18.91 -3.79
N ALA A 365 8.55 19.40 -3.22
CA ALA A 365 9.42 20.37 -3.89
C ALA A 365 10.09 19.77 -5.14
N ILE A 366 10.54 18.52 -5.06
CA ILE A 366 11.10 17.78 -6.21
C ILE A 366 10.01 17.52 -7.25
N TYR A 367 8.83 17.16 -6.80
CA TYR A 367 7.66 16.93 -7.66
C TYR A 367 7.26 18.19 -8.43
N ASP A 368 7.33 19.37 -7.77
CA ASP A 368 7.09 20.66 -8.42
C ASP A 368 8.12 20.98 -9.51
N GLU A 369 9.39 20.57 -9.34
CA GLU A 369 10.42 20.74 -10.36
C GLU A 369 10.14 19.86 -11.59
N VAL A 370 9.74 18.59 -11.37
CA VAL A 370 9.41 17.65 -12.46
C VAL A 370 8.16 18.09 -13.22
N LYS A 371 7.17 18.68 -12.55
CA LYS A 371 5.96 19.21 -13.21
C LYS A 371 6.22 20.35 -14.17
N GLY A 372 7.34 21.04 -14.03
CA GLY A 372 7.68 22.20 -14.86
C GLY A 372 8.20 21.86 -16.27
N GLU A 373 7.55 20.94 -17.00
CA GLU A 373 8.05 20.41 -18.27
C GLU A 373 7.82 21.35 -19.46
N ALA A 374 6.66 21.99 -19.53
CA ALA A 374 6.32 22.91 -20.61
C ALA A 374 6.24 24.34 -20.11
N GLY A 375 6.72 25.29 -20.90
CA GLY A 375 6.64 26.71 -20.61
C GLY A 375 5.74 27.47 -21.61
N ASN A 376 5.20 28.62 -21.18
CA ASN A 376 4.59 29.53 -22.11
C ASN A 376 5.68 30.26 -22.93
N LEU A 377 5.28 30.92 -24.03
CA LEU A 377 6.20 31.61 -24.93
C LEU A 377 7.00 32.73 -24.22
N GLY A 378 6.45 33.32 -23.18
CA GLY A 378 7.10 34.39 -22.39
C GLY A 378 8.00 33.88 -21.25
N GLY A 379 8.06 32.55 -21.02
CA GLY A 379 8.85 31.96 -19.92
C GLY A 379 8.36 32.26 -18.52
N SER A 380 7.19 32.88 -18.38
CA SER A 380 6.61 33.32 -17.09
C SER A 380 5.80 32.25 -16.36
N ALA A 381 5.47 31.14 -17.03
CA ALA A 381 4.73 30.03 -16.45
C ALA A 381 5.22 28.72 -17.00
N LYS A 382 5.13 27.66 -16.16
CA LYS A 382 5.43 26.27 -16.50
C LYS A 382 4.21 25.41 -16.21
N TYR A 383 4.01 24.37 -17.00
CA TYR A 383 2.85 23.49 -16.96
C TYR A 383 3.25 22.01 -16.90
N PRO A 384 2.52 21.19 -16.14
CA PRO A 384 2.70 19.73 -16.19
C PRO A 384 2.15 19.17 -17.50
N LEU A 385 2.85 18.17 -18.06
CA LEU A 385 2.40 17.41 -19.22
C LEU A 385 1.83 16.04 -18.82
N PHE A 386 1.75 15.75 -17.54
CA PHE A 386 1.24 14.49 -17.00
C PHE A 386 0.24 14.73 -15.86
N ARG A 387 -0.65 13.76 -15.65
CA ARG A 387 -1.60 13.78 -14.53
C ARG A 387 -0.86 13.50 -13.22
N HIS A 388 -1.11 14.30 -12.21
CA HIS A 388 -0.47 14.19 -10.91
C HIS A 388 -1.41 14.54 -9.77
N ALA A 389 -1.13 13.98 -8.59
CA ALA A 389 -1.82 14.31 -7.35
C ALA A 389 -0.89 14.18 -6.13
N VAL A 390 -1.28 14.82 -5.03
CA VAL A 390 -0.71 14.57 -3.69
C VAL A 390 -1.87 14.10 -2.83
N ALA A 391 -1.69 12.97 -2.16
CA ALA A 391 -2.71 12.33 -1.34
C ALA A 391 -2.25 12.15 0.11
N PRO A 392 -3.17 12.12 1.08
CA PRO A 392 -2.85 11.67 2.43
C PRO A 392 -2.45 10.18 2.42
N PHE A 393 -1.90 9.73 3.53
CA PHE A 393 -1.54 8.33 3.73
C PHE A 393 -2.77 7.41 3.61
N SER A 394 -2.62 6.30 2.88
CA SER A 394 -3.66 5.28 2.73
C SER A 394 -3.17 3.84 3.02
N GLY A 395 -1.87 3.63 3.08
CA GLY A 395 -1.28 2.30 3.26
C GLY A 395 -1.31 1.47 1.96
N GLY A 396 -1.26 0.15 2.09
CA GLY A 396 -1.43 -0.77 0.95
C GLY A 396 -0.14 -1.21 0.27
N SER A 397 1.04 -0.70 0.68
CA SER A 397 2.35 -1.10 0.16
C SER A 397 3.45 -0.97 1.24
N ASP A 398 4.72 -1.20 0.91
CA ASP A 398 5.83 -1.30 1.88
C ASP A 398 6.05 -0.05 2.73
N HIS A 399 5.71 1.16 2.26
CA HIS A 399 5.78 2.40 3.05
C HIS A 399 4.98 2.31 4.37
N TYR A 400 3.93 1.49 4.39
CA TYR A 400 3.13 1.17 5.55
C TYR A 400 3.97 0.55 6.70
N VAL A 401 4.94 -0.32 6.35
CA VAL A 401 5.79 -0.96 7.34
C VAL A 401 6.82 0.02 7.91
N TYR A 402 7.45 0.82 7.06
CA TYR A 402 8.46 1.82 7.47
C TYR A 402 7.85 2.95 8.29
N SER A 403 6.68 3.47 7.87
CA SER A 403 6.02 4.63 8.48
C SER A 403 5.30 4.33 9.79
N ASP A 404 5.18 3.05 10.19
CA ASP A 404 4.59 2.69 11.48
C ASP A 404 5.37 3.38 12.62
N PRO A 405 4.70 4.06 13.59
CA PRO A 405 5.36 4.79 14.66
C PRO A 405 6.31 3.97 15.52
N THR A 406 6.12 2.64 15.59
CA THR A 406 7.03 1.74 16.32
C THR A 406 8.30 1.41 15.52
N VAL A 407 8.28 1.61 14.20
CA VAL A 407 9.44 1.55 13.30
C VAL A 407 10.06 2.94 13.16
N GLY A 408 9.25 3.96 12.92
CA GLY A 408 9.62 5.37 13.00
C GLY A 408 10.48 5.87 11.84
N VAL A 409 10.42 5.23 10.67
CA VAL A 409 11.13 5.67 9.47
C VAL A 409 10.14 6.35 8.52
N PRO A 410 10.21 7.68 8.33
CA PRO A 410 9.28 8.38 7.46
C PRO A 410 9.48 7.94 6.01
N CYS A 411 8.41 7.41 5.40
CA CYS A 411 8.44 6.82 4.07
C CYS A 411 7.21 7.27 3.26
N PRO A 412 7.31 8.32 2.43
CA PRO A 412 6.29 8.61 1.43
C PRO A 412 6.33 7.57 0.31
N MET A 413 5.30 7.55 -0.53
CA MET A 413 5.20 6.65 -1.66
C MET A 413 4.93 7.41 -2.96
N LEU A 414 5.53 6.96 -4.06
CA LEU A 414 5.09 7.29 -5.41
C LEU A 414 4.32 6.11 -5.97
N ILE A 415 3.10 6.37 -6.49
CA ILE A 415 2.22 5.33 -7.04
C ILE A 415 1.36 5.90 -8.17
N GLN A 416 1.03 5.08 -9.16
CA GLN A 416 -0.06 5.36 -10.11
C GLN A 416 -1.34 4.68 -9.63
N TRP A 417 -2.30 5.49 -9.14
CA TRP A 417 -3.55 5.00 -8.56
C TRP A 417 -4.73 5.96 -8.76
N PRO A 418 -5.98 5.46 -8.99
CA PRO A 418 -6.36 4.06 -9.22
C PRO A 418 -5.88 3.56 -10.58
N ASP A 419 -5.48 2.29 -10.67
CA ASP A 419 -5.00 1.67 -11.90
C ASP A 419 -6.09 0.76 -12.50
N LYS A 420 -6.17 0.76 -13.84
CA LYS A 420 -7.16 -0.03 -14.59
C LYS A 420 -6.78 -1.50 -14.68
N PHE A 421 -5.49 -1.82 -14.77
CA PHE A 421 -4.97 -3.15 -15.07
C PHE A 421 -4.44 -3.89 -13.84
N TRP A 422 -4.37 -3.21 -12.69
CA TRP A 422 -3.89 -3.73 -11.43
C TRP A 422 -4.42 -5.13 -11.09
N HIS A 423 -3.52 -6.03 -10.76
CA HIS A 423 -3.81 -7.43 -10.42
C HIS A 423 -4.56 -8.20 -11.52
N THR A 424 -4.27 -7.92 -12.78
CA THR A 424 -4.87 -8.64 -13.91
C THR A 424 -3.83 -9.08 -14.95
N SER A 425 -4.25 -9.98 -15.84
CA SER A 425 -3.45 -10.40 -16.99
C SER A 425 -3.19 -9.29 -18.02
N TYR A 426 -3.79 -8.10 -17.82
CA TYR A 426 -3.62 -6.94 -18.70
C TYR A 426 -2.55 -5.97 -18.22
N ASP A 427 -1.97 -6.17 -17.03
CA ASP A 427 -0.77 -5.46 -16.58
C ASP A 427 0.47 -5.98 -17.33
N THR A 428 0.64 -5.50 -18.54
CA THR A 428 1.61 -6.00 -19.53
C THR A 428 2.58 -4.90 -19.97
N LEU A 429 3.72 -5.32 -20.52
CA LEU A 429 4.82 -4.42 -20.90
C LEU A 429 4.41 -3.33 -21.91
N ASP A 430 3.41 -3.57 -22.76
CA ASP A 430 2.88 -2.59 -23.72
C ASP A 430 2.14 -1.40 -23.06
N LYS A 431 1.87 -1.48 -21.77
CA LYS A 431 1.30 -0.37 -20.98
C LYS A 431 2.38 0.52 -20.35
N VAL A 432 3.63 0.02 -20.30
CA VAL A 432 4.74 0.72 -19.63
C VAL A 432 5.27 1.85 -20.50
N ASP A 433 5.51 3.01 -19.87
CA ASP A 433 6.02 4.23 -20.48
C ASP A 433 7.44 4.53 -19.96
N PRO A 434 8.46 4.44 -20.82
CA PRO A 434 9.84 4.77 -20.44
C PRO A 434 9.99 6.19 -19.87
N GLU A 435 9.21 7.16 -20.35
CA GLU A 435 9.32 8.54 -19.86
C GLU A 435 8.74 8.68 -18.44
N MET A 436 7.68 7.94 -18.11
CA MET A 436 7.17 7.89 -16.72
C MET A 436 8.21 7.26 -15.78
N LEU A 437 8.81 6.14 -16.19
CA LEU A 437 9.91 5.51 -15.44
C LEU A 437 11.09 6.47 -15.25
N ARG A 438 11.47 7.24 -16.28
CA ARG A 438 12.53 8.25 -16.19
C ARG A 438 12.21 9.34 -15.16
N LYS A 439 10.98 9.86 -15.17
CA LYS A 439 10.52 10.88 -14.21
C LYS A 439 10.63 10.36 -12.77
N VAL A 440 10.12 9.17 -12.52
CA VAL A 440 10.14 8.57 -11.18
C VAL A 440 11.56 8.26 -10.72
N ALA A 441 12.42 7.67 -11.58
CA ALA A 441 13.80 7.41 -11.23
C ALA A 441 14.58 8.71 -10.94
N LEU A 442 14.32 9.79 -11.71
CA LEU A 442 14.91 11.11 -11.50
C LEU A 442 14.48 11.74 -10.16
N MET A 443 13.19 11.67 -9.82
CA MET A 443 12.67 12.13 -8.53
C MET A 443 13.31 11.35 -7.38
N THR A 444 13.35 10.03 -7.50
CA THR A 444 13.92 9.12 -6.49
C THR A 444 15.42 9.36 -6.28
N ALA A 445 16.17 9.53 -7.36
CA ALA A 445 17.61 9.83 -7.30
C ALA A 445 17.86 11.18 -6.64
N THR A 446 17.09 12.21 -7.00
CA THR A 446 17.20 13.56 -6.43
C THR A 446 16.88 13.55 -4.94
N TYR A 447 15.78 12.91 -4.54
CA TYR A 447 15.35 12.77 -3.15
C TYR A 447 16.39 12.04 -2.30
N SER A 448 16.77 10.83 -2.71
CA SER A 448 17.67 9.99 -1.92
C SER A 448 19.05 10.60 -1.80
N TYR A 449 19.60 11.16 -2.89
CA TYR A 449 20.93 11.77 -2.87
C TYR A 449 20.94 13.11 -2.11
N PHE A 450 19.89 13.95 -2.22
CA PHE A 450 19.79 15.18 -1.45
C PHE A 450 19.82 14.88 0.05
N ILE A 451 18.98 13.99 0.54
CA ILE A 451 18.94 13.60 1.97
C ILE A 451 20.28 12.99 2.39
N ALA A 452 20.87 12.13 1.54
CA ALA A 452 22.13 11.49 1.84
C ALA A 452 23.29 12.49 2.01
N ASN A 453 23.22 13.67 1.37
CA ASN A 453 24.27 14.69 1.43
C ASN A 453 23.91 15.91 2.29
N THR A 454 22.67 16.02 2.77
CA THR A 454 22.22 17.16 3.56
C THR A 454 23.17 17.43 4.73
N GLY A 455 23.71 18.65 4.75
CA GLY A 455 24.43 19.28 5.85
C GLY A 455 23.62 20.40 6.49
N PRO A 456 24.24 21.24 7.33
CA PRO A 456 23.54 22.31 8.02
C PRO A 456 22.82 23.31 7.11
N GLU A 457 23.44 23.70 5.99
CA GLU A 457 22.85 24.69 5.05
C GLU A 457 21.62 24.12 4.36
N GLU A 458 21.69 22.89 3.85
CA GLU A 458 20.56 22.20 3.23
C GLU A 458 19.45 21.92 4.25
N ALA A 459 19.79 21.60 5.50
CA ALA A 459 18.84 21.37 6.57
C ALA A 459 18.07 22.67 6.91
N ILE A 460 18.75 23.82 7.01
CA ILE A 460 18.10 25.12 7.23
C ILE A 460 17.15 25.45 6.07
N TRP A 461 17.59 25.24 4.83
CA TRP A 461 16.72 25.43 3.67
C TRP A 461 15.49 24.51 3.74
N LEU A 462 15.68 23.22 4.04
CA LEU A 462 14.59 22.26 4.11
C LEU A 462 13.61 22.58 5.23
N ALA A 463 14.09 23.07 6.38
CA ALA A 463 13.23 23.54 7.46
C ALA A 463 12.38 24.75 7.02
N SER A 464 12.97 25.67 6.26
CA SER A 464 12.26 26.83 5.70
C SER A 464 11.22 26.41 4.66
N GLU A 465 11.56 25.49 3.76
CA GLU A 465 10.65 24.94 2.75
C GLU A 465 9.48 24.19 3.43
N THR A 466 9.79 23.35 4.43
CA THR A 466 8.76 22.66 5.22
C THR A 466 7.83 23.66 5.91
N ALA A 467 8.36 24.66 6.58
CA ALA A 467 7.55 25.68 7.27
C ALA A 467 6.66 26.48 6.29
N ALA A 468 7.16 26.78 5.09
CA ALA A 468 6.38 27.49 4.07
C ALA A 468 5.21 26.65 3.56
N ARG A 469 5.45 25.37 3.23
CA ARG A 469 4.41 24.45 2.76
C ARG A 469 3.39 24.14 3.84
N GLU A 470 3.83 23.89 5.06
CA GLU A 470 2.93 23.65 6.18
C GLU A 470 2.05 24.87 6.50
N LYS A 471 2.59 26.11 6.49
CA LYS A 471 1.78 27.34 6.65
C LYS A 471 0.72 27.48 5.55
N ALA A 472 1.06 27.18 4.30
CA ALA A 472 0.10 27.21 3.19
C ALA A 472 -0.99 26.13 3.35
N SER A 473 -0.60 24.92 3.74
CA SER A 473 -1.51 23.80 4.03
C SER A 473 -2.48 24.14 5.18
N LEU A 474 -1.97 24.69 6.29
CA LEU A 474 -2.78 25.12 7.43
C LEU A 474 -3.85 26.15 7.01
N THR A 475 -3.43 27.18 6.28
CA THR A 475 -4.37 28.20 5.80
C THR A 475 -5.46 27.59 4.92
N SER A 476 -5.10 26.71 4.00
CA SER A 476 -6.04 26.02 3.11
C SER A 476 -7.01 25.10 3.87
N LYS A 477 -6.50 24.29 4.80
CA LYS A 477 -7.33 23.39 5.62
C LYS A 477 -8.33 24.15 6.48
N ILE A 478 -7.88 25.22 7.16
CA ILE A 478 -8.75 26.07 8.01
C ILE A 478 -9.80 26.77 7.15
N GLN A 479 -9.42 27.33 5.98
CA GLN A 479 -10.38 27.94 5.06
C GLN A 479 -11.38 26.94 4.50
N GLY A 480 -10.96 25.72 4.21
CA GLY A 480 -11.85 24.62 3.81
C GLY A 480 -12.92 24.34 4.86
N GLU A 481 -12.56 24.33 6.15
CA GLU A 481 -13.53 24.18 7.25
C GLU A 481 -14.48 25.38 7.37
N VAL A 482 -14.00 26.59 7.19
CA VAL A 482 -14.87 27.80 7.14
C VAL A 482 -15.92 27.63 6.04
N THR A 483 -15.48 27.25 4.84
CA THR A 483 -16.39 27.03 3.70
C THR A 483 -17.41 25.93 3.99
N ARG A 484 -16.97 24.83 4.60
CA ARG A 484 -17.85 23.72 5.00
C ARG A 484 -18.91 24.15 6.00
N VAL A 485 -18.52 24.92 7.02
CA VAL A 485 -19.44 25.44 8.06
C VAL A 485 -20.45 26.40 7.46
N MET A 486 -20.01 27.32 6.57
CA MET A 486 -20.89 28.26 5.87
C MET A 486 -21.88 27.58 4.91
N GLY A 487 -21.49 26.43 4.34
CA GLY A 487 -22.30 25.66 3.40
C GLY A 487 -23.33 24.74 4.05
N THR A 488 -23.45 24.70 5.39
CA THR A 488 -24.50 23.94 6.07
C THR A 488 -25.86 24.57 5.82
N GLU A 489 -26.84 23.73 5.40
CA GLU A 489 -28.23 24.20 5.20
C GLU A 489 -28.87 24.50 6.56
N GLY A 490 -29.67 25.60 6.63
CA GLY A 490 -30.44 26.02 7.80
C GLY A 490 -30.27 27.48 8.16
N ASP A 491 -31.14 27.91 9.07
CA ASP A 491 -31.17 29.30 9.57
C ASP A 491 -30.05 29.56 10.61
N ASP A 492 -29.47 28.51 11.18
CA ASP A 492 -28.38 28.57 12.14
C ASP A 492 -27.07 28.01 11.59
N ILE A 493 -25.97 28.59 12.00
CA ILE A 493 -24.64 28.02 11.79
C ILE A 493 -24.32 27.09 12.97
N VAL A 494 -24.36 25.78 12.74
CA VAL A 494 -24.14 24.78 13.79
C VAL A 494 -22.78 24.13 13.62
N GLU A 495 -21.82 24.46 14.50
CA GLU A 495 -20.54 23.79 14.58
C GLU A 495 -20.69 22.49 15.41
N SER A 496 -20.23 21.37 14.87
CA SER A 496 -20.19 20.06 15.54
C SER A 496 -18.76 19.61 15.80
N PRO A 497 -18.52 18.83 16.86
CA PRO A 497 -17.17 18.27 17.10
C PRO A 497 -16.73 17.35 15.94
N PRO A 498 -15.40 17.29 15.64
CA PRO A 498 -14.38 18.14 16.21
C PRO A 498 -14.51 19.58 15.74
N PHE A 499 -14.45 20.53 16.69
CA PHE A 499 -14.61 21.95 16.39
C PHE A 499 -13.45 22.52 15.59
N LEU A 500 -13.66 23.63 14.88
CA LEU A 500 -12.62 24.28 14.10
C LEU A 500 -11.35 24.57 14.93
N SER A 501 -11.50 24.97 16.20
CA SER A 501 -10.36 25.17 17.09
C SER A 501 -9.58 23.87 17.35
N GLU A 502 -10.25 22.75 17.60
CA GLU A 502 -9.61 21.44 17.82
C GLU A 502 -8.86 20.97 16.56
N LYS A 503 -9.46 21.15 15.38
CA LYS A 503 -8.83 20.86 14.09
C LYS A 503 -7.61 21.72 13.84
N ALA A 504 -7.73 23.04 14.06
CA ALA A 504 -6.64 23.98 13.86
C ALA A 504 -5.46 23.70 14.80
N ASP A 505 -5.72 23.43 16.07
CA ASP A 505 -4.68 23.08 17.05
C ASP A 505 -3.97 21.76 16.67
N TYR A 506 -4.73 20.76 16.24
CA TYR A 506 -4.19 19.48 15.78
C TYR A 506 -3.28 19.68 14.56
N TRP A 507 -3.77 20.32 13.49
CA TRP A 507 -2.98 20.54 12.26
C TRP A 507 -1.75 21.39 12.52
N THR A 508 -1.86 22.44 13.34
CA THR A 508 -0.74 23.31 13.72
C THR A 508 0.33 22.50 14.46
N GLY A 509 -0.08 21.67 15.42
CA GLY A 509 0.84 20.81 16.15
C GLY A 509 1.58 19.81 15.25
N ARG A 510 0.88 19.19 14.27
CA ARG A 510 1.51 18.27 13.30
C ARG A 510 2.49 19.01 12.38
N ALA A 511 2.12 20.16 11.87
CA ALA A 511 2.98 21.01 11.04
C ALA A 511 4.27 21.43 11.76
N ALA A 512 4.18 21.86 13.02
CA ALA A 512 5.35 22.20 13.82
C ALA A 512 6.27 20.99 14.07
N VAL A 513 5.71 19.78 14.27
CA VAL A 513 6.48 18.54 14.38
C VAL A 513 7.20 18.23 13.07
N ALA A 514 6.56 18.40 11.92
CA ALA A 514 7.19 18.20 10.61
C ALA A 514 8.42 19.12 10.44
N VAL A 515 8.33 20.39 10.80
CA VAL A 515 9.49 21.32 10.78
C VAL A 515 10.57 20.82 11.72
N ARG A 516 10.22 20.44 12.96
CA ARG A 516 11.18 19.96 13.96
C ARG A 516 11.89 18.69 13.56
N SER A 517 11.30 17.86 12.72
CA SER A 517 11.88 16.60 12.24
C SER A 517 13.19 16.79 11.45
N VAL A 518 13.39 17.99 10.86
CA VAL A 518 14.60 18.32 10.08
C VAL A 518 15.89 18.22 10.90
N ARG A 519 15.83 18.39 12.24
CA ARG A 519 16.98 18.23 13.14
C ARG A 519 17.71 16.92 12.96
N ARG A 520 16.99 15.89 12.56
CA ARG A 520 17.54 14.56 12.29
C ARG A 520 18.66 14.57 11.25
N LEU A 521 18.68 15.54 10.35
CA LEU A 521 19.66 15.65 9.27
C LEU A 521 20.95 16.35 9.69
N ALA A 522 20.95 17.14 10.77
CA ALA A 522 22.14 17.80 11.30
C ALA A 522 22.05 17.88 12.85
N PRO A 523 22.12 16.73 13.52
CA PRO A 523 21.91 16.65 14.97
C PRO A 523 23.01 17.42 15.73
N GLY A 524 22.57 18.26 16.68
CA GLY A 524 23.47 19.06 17.54
C GLY A 524 24.08 20.29 16.85
N ASP A 525 23.75 20.58 15.59
CA ASP A 525 24.17 21.82 14.95
C ASP A 525 23.32 22.99 15.49
N ARG A 526 23.99 23.95 16.14
CA ARG A 526 23.34 25.09 16.82
C ARG A 526 22.54 25.98 15.89
N TRP A 527 22.97 26.11 14.64
CA TRP A 527 22.29 26.97 13.67
C TRP A 527 21.02 26.32 13.14
N VAL A 528 21.08 25.01 12.89
CA VAL A 528 19.91 24.20 12.51
C VAL A 528 18.90 24.18 13.65
N GLU A 529 19.33 23.93 14.90
CA GLU A 529 18.46 23.95 16.06
C GLU A 529 17.73 25.29 16.22
N ALA A 530 18.48 26.40 16.15
CA ALA A 530 17.90 27.74 16.26
C ALA A 530 16.93 28.06 15.11
N ALA A 531 17.29 27.72 13.86
CA ALA A 531 16.44 27.95 12.69
C ALA A 531 15.15 27.12 12.76
N VAL A 532 15.26 25.84 13.11
CA VAL A 532 14.12 24.91 13.22
C VAL A 532 13.13 25.38 14.29
N GLU A 533 13.59 25.77 15.50
CA GLU A 533 12.70 26.26 16.54
C GLU A 533 12.02 27.59 16.17
N ARG A 534 12.76 28.51 15.59
CA ARG A 534 12.17 29.77 15.08
C ARG A 534 11.08 29.49 14.05
N LEU A 535 11.37 28.63 13.05
CA LEU A 535 10.43 28.29 11.98
C LEU A 535 9.22 27.51 12.52
N ALA A 536 9.39 26.59 13.45
CA ALA A 536 8.29 25.90 14.10
C ALA A 536 7.38 26.86 14.86
N SER A 537 7.98 27.84 15.60
CA SER A 537 7.22 28.89 16.27
C SER A 537 6.47 29.81 15.32
N GLU A 538 7.02 30.08 14.13
CA GLU A 538 6.33 30.82 13.08
C GLU A 538 5.13 30.03 12.51
N VAL A 539 5.23 28.70 12.40
CA VAL A 539 4.11 27.82 12.01
C VAL A 539 3.01 27.86 13.08
N ASP A 540 3.38 27.73 14.36
CA ASP A 540 2.43 27.85 15.47
C ASP A 540 1.70 29.19 15.44
N ALA A 541 2.43 30.30 15.28
CA ALA A 541 1.84 31.64 15.18
C ALA A 541 0.90 31.79 13.95
N ALA A 542 1.28 31.23 12.81
CA ALA A 542 0.46 31.26 11.59
C ALA A 542 -0.85 30.47 11.75
N GLY A 543 -0.80 29.30 12.39
CA GLY A 543 -1.98 28.50 12.71
C GLY A 543 -2.98 29.25 13.58
N HIS A 544 -2.50 29.84 14.69
CA HIS A 544 -3.33 30.63 15.58
C HIS A 544 -3.90 31.89 14.89
N ALA A 545 -3.11 32.56 14.05
CA ALA A 545 -3.59 33.72 13.29
C ALA A 545 -4.68 33.32 12.28
N SER A 546 -4.50 32.21 11.57
CA SER A 546 -5.49 31.67 10.62
C SER A 546 -6.78 31.27 11.33
N LEU A 547 -6.71 30.62 12.50
CA LEU A 547 -7.88 30.28 13.31
C LEU A 547 -8.65 31.54 13.75
N LYS A 548 -7.95 32.53 14.29
CA LYS A 548 -8.56 33.79 14.72
C LYS A 548 -9.28 34.50 13.55
N GLN A 549 -8.66 34.53 12.37
CA GLN A 549 -9.27 35.05 11.16
C GLN A 549 -10.50 34.26 10.74
N ALA A 550 -10.43 32.94 10.76
CA ALA A 550 -11.55 32.06 10.43
C ALA A 550 -12.75 32.26 11.37
N GLU A 551 -12.51 32.33 12.70
CA GLU A 551 -13.58 32.62 13.68
C GLU A 551 -14.21 33.99 13.49
N LYS A 552 -13.41 35.01 13.11
CA LYS A 552 -13.91 36.35 12.78
C LYS A 552 -14.81 36.28 11.55
N THR A 553 -14.34 35.62 10.49
CA THR A 553 -15.09 35.49 9.23
C THR A 553 -16.43 34.75 9.44
N LEU A 554 -16.46 33.69 10.25
CA LEU A 554 -17.70 32.97 10.60
C LEU A 554 -18.69 33.87 11.36
N ARG A 555 -18.21 34.68 12.29
CA ARG A 555 -19.06 35.67 13.00
C ARG A 555 -19.65 36.72 12.05
N GLU A 556 -18.82 37.36 11.22
CA GLU A 556 -19.25 38.34 10.23
C GLU A 556 -20.28 37.73 9.24
N TYR A 557 -20.07 36.48 8.82
CA TYR A 557 -21.02 35.76 7.96
C TYR A 557 -22.36 35.50 8.67
N ALA A 558 -22.33 35.13 9.94
CA ALA A 558 -23.52 34.90 10.73
C ALA A 558 -24.31 36.22 10.91
N GLU A 559 -23.63 37.32 11.30
CA GLU A 559 -24.23 38.63 11.48
C GLU A 559 -24.85 39.14 10.18
N ALA A 560 -24.15 39.05 9.04
CA ALA A 560 -24.65 39.49 7.74
C ALA A 560 -25.87 38.71 7.24
N GLY A 561 -25.98 37.45 7.62
CA GLY A 561 -27.09 36.54 7.28
C GLY A 561 -28.21 36.49 8.34
N GLU A 562 -28.13 37.29 9.40
CA GLU A 562 -29.04 37.27 10.56
C GLU A 562 -29.16 35.83 11.17
N LYS A 563 -28.06 35.06 11.11
CA LYS A 563 -27.97 33.68 11.59
C LYS A 563 -27.39 33.66 12.99
N THR A 564 -27.83 32.66 13.80
CA THR A 564 -27.19 32.40 15.09
C THR A 564 -26.02 31.40 14.92
N MET A 565 -24.98 31.57 15.73
CA MET A 565 -23.90 30.60 15.84
C MET A 565 -24.11 29.74 17.07
N ALA A 566 -24.18 28.44 16.87
CA ALA A 566 -24.33 27.46 17.95
C ALA A 566 -23.24 26.40 17.88
N ARG A 567 -22.76 25.98 19.05
CA ARG A 567 -21.89 24.80 19.18
C ARG A 567 -22.74 23.65 19.69
N LYS A 568 -22.83 22.57 18.88
CA LYS A 568 -23.58 21.37 19.23
C LYS A 568 -22.83 20.58 20.29
N ARG A 569 -23.19 20.80 21.57
CA ARG A 569 -22.72 19.94 22.65
C ARG A 569 -23.55 18.66 22.68
N ARG A 570 -22.90 17.50 22.65
CA ARG A 570 -23.54 16.19 22.75
C ARG A 570 -23.10 15.51 24.05
N ARG A 571 -24.05 14.91 24.76
CA ARG A 571 -23.69 14.01 25.86
C ARG A 571 -22.96 12.79 25.27
N ALA A 572 -21.88 12.35 25.94
CA ALA A 572 -21.17 11.15 25.57
C ALA A 572 -22.14 9.94 25.52
N SER A 573 -22.12 9.22 24.41
CA SER A 573 -22.88 7.98 24.24
C SER A 573 -22.39 6.89 25.21
N LYS A 574 -23.11 5.78 25.31
CA LYS A 574 -22.65 4.61 26.09
C LYS A 574 -21.32 4.09 25.55
N LEU A 575 -21.23 3.98 24.21
CA LEU A 575 -20.04 3.51 23.51
C LEU A 575 -18.81 4.44 23.72
N GLU A 576 -19.02 5.76 23.67
CA GLU A 576 -17.94 6.72 23.95
C GLU A 576 -17.41 6.61 25.38
N ARG A 577 -18.31 6.39 26.36
CA ARG A 577 -17.88 6.16 27.75
C ARG A 577 -17.12 4.83 27.92
N GLU A 578 -17.51 3.79 27.20
CA GLU A 578 -16.81 2.51 27.17
C GLU A 578 -15.42 2.68 26.55
N ALA A 579 -15.33 3.27 25.36
CA ALA A 579 -14.07 3.52 24.67
C ALA A 579 -13.11 4.45 25.44
N ALA A 580 -13.64 5.35 26.26
CA ALA A 580 -12.82 6.22 27.13
C ALA A 580 -12.12 5.46 28.28
N ASN A 581 -12.57 4.26 28.60
CA ASN A 581 -11.99 3.41 29.65
C ASN A 581 -11.12 2.28 29.07
N ILE A 582 -10.93 2.21 27.76
CA ILE A 582 -10.09 1.22 27.10
C ILE A 582 -8.80 1.91 26.66
N SER A 583 -7.66 1.48 27.17
CA SER A 583 -6.33 1.97 26.77
C SER A 583 -5.54 0.85 26.10
N PRO A 584 -5.63 0.71 24.76
CA PRO A 584 -5.04 -0.42 24.05
C PRO A 584 -3.52 -0.32 24.01
N ARG A 585 -2.83 -1.45 24.26
CA ARG A 585 -1.38 -1.60 24.16
C ARG A 585 -1.01 -2.67 23.14
N ARG A 586 -0.21 -2.31 22.14
CA ARG A 586 0.31 -3.23 21.13
C ARG A 586 1.32 -4.22 21.73
N LEU A 587 1.24 -5.49 21.32
CA LEU A 587 2.16 -6.55 21.73
C LEU A 587 3.19 -6.91 20.64
N PHE A 588 3.24 -6.14 19.55
CA PHE A 588 4.10 -6.34 18.40
C PHE A 588 4.64 -5.00 17.90
N LYS A 589 5.70 -5.06 17.08
CA LYS A 589 6.30 -3.94 16.36
C LYS A 589 5.86 -3.96 14.90
N GLY A 590 5.89 -2.81 14.23
CA GLY A 590 5.39 -2.66 12.86
C GLY A 590 3.86 -2.68 12.79
N PRO A 591 3.28 -2.61 11.61
CA PRO A 591 1.84 -2.67 11.43
C PRO A 591 1.28 -4.08 11.70
N VAL A 592 -0.04 -4.18 11.82
CA VAL A 592 -0.69 -5.45 12.11
C VAL A 592 -0.93 -6.28 10.85
N SER A 593 -0.53 -7.55 10.88
CA SER A 593 -0.91 -8.56 9.90
C SER A 593 -1.88 -9.53 10.58
N THR A 594 -3.19 -9.39 10.35
CA THR A 594 -4.24 -10.15 11.08
C THR A 594 -4.44 -11.56 10.57
N ARG A 595 -4.28 -11.78 9.25
CA ARG A 595 -4.62 -13.05 8.60
C ARG A 595 -4.03 -14.30 9.27
N PRO A 596 -2.74 -14.35 9.66
CA PRO A 596 -2.16 -15.53 10.33
C PRO A 596 -2.77 -15.84 11.70
N TRP A 597 -3.43 -14.86 12.29
CA TRP A 597 -3.97 -14.93 13.65
C TRP A 597 -5.44 -15.28 13.71
N LEU A 598 -6.14 -15.31 12.56
CA LEU A 598 -7.57 -15.66 12.48
C LEU A 598 -7.88 -17.05 13.06
N GLN A 599 -6.94 -17.99 12.94
CA GLN A 599 -7.09 -19.33 13.52
C GLN A 599 -7.16 -19.35 15.06
N LYS A 600 -6.69 -18.28 15.75
CA LYS A 600 -6.81 -18.15 17.20
C LYS A 600 -8.19 -17.70 17.66
N LEU A 601 -9.00 -17.17 16.75
CA LEU A 601 -10.35 -16.75 17.06
C LEU A 601 -11.29 -17.94 17.23
N SER A 602 -12.24 -17.81 18.13
CA SER A 602 -13.41 -18.70 18.19
C SER A 602 -14.18 -18.65 16.86
N ALA A 603 -15.04 -19.63 16.60
CA ALA A 603 -15.90 -19.60 15.41
C ALA A 603 -16.78 -18.35 15.38
N GLU A 604 -17.31 -17.91 16.53
CA GLU A 604 -18.13 -16.71 16.66
C GLU A 604 -17.33 -15.43 16.36
N ASP A 605 -16.13 -15.29 16.96
CA ASP A 605 -15.28 -14.12 16.72
C ASP A 605 -14.76 -14.08 15.28
N ARG A 606 -14.55 -15.23 14.63
CA ARG A 606 -14.15 -15.30 13.22
C ARG A 606 -15.30 -14.82 12.31
N GLU A 607 -16.53 -15.20 12.58
CA GLU A 607 -17.69 -14.65 11.89
C GLU A 607 -17.85 -13.15 12.15
N ALA A 608 -17.61 -12.69 13.39
CA ALA A 608 -17.60 -11.26 13.70
C ALA A 608 -16.54 -10.49 12.91
N TYR A 609 -15.33 -11.06 12.73
CA TYR A 609 -14.26 -10.47 11.91
C TYR A 609 -14.68 -10.27 10.44
N TRP A 610 -15.27 -11.29 9.82
CA TRP A 610 -15.75 -11.18 8.44
C TRP A 610 -16.93 -10.22 8.29
N ARG A 611 -17.84 -10.21 9.27
CA ARG A 611 -18.98 -9.30 9.30
C ARG A 611 -18.54 -7.85 9.47
N LEU A 612 -17.54 -7.59 10.32
CA LEU A 612 -17.01 -6.25 10.57
C LEU A 612 -16.58 -5.54 9.29
N GLY A 613 -15.82 -6.22 8.41
CA GLY A 613 -15.40 -5.66 7.12
C GLY A 613 -16.56 -5.38 6.16
N LYS A 614 -17.68 -6.10 6.26
CA LYS A 614 -18.86 -5.91 5.41
C LYS A 614 -19.78 -4.79 5.90
N GLU A 615 -20.02 -4.72 7.20
CA GLU A 615 -20.91 -3.74 7.84
C GLU A 615 -20.27 -2.35 7.87
N HIS A 616 -18.94 -2.28 8.03
CA HIS A 616 -18.16 -1.04 8.14
C HIS A 616 -17.25 -0.82 6.92
N LYS A 617 -17.82 -0.82 5.71
CA LYS A 617 -17.08 -0.66 4.46
C LYS A 617 -16.17 0.57 4.46
N GLY A 618 -14.89 0.35 4.12
CA GLY A 618 -13.88 1.39 4.06
C GLY A 618 -13.33 1.82 5.43
N SER A 619 -13.68 1.13 6.52
CA SER A 619 -13.12 1.41 7.85
C SER A 619 -11.77 0.72 8.12
N ASP A 620 -11.27 -0.13 7.21
CA ASP A 620 -9.96 -0.78 7.32
C ASP A 620 -8.81 0.23 7.48
N LEU A 621 -8.86 1.33 6.71
CA LEU A 621 -7.90 2.43 6.86
C LEU A 621 -7.99 3.07 8.25
N LEU A 622 -9.20 3.21 8.81
CA LEU A 622 -9.37 3.77 10.16
C LEU A 622 -8.74 2.88 11.23
N GLY A 623 -8.83 1.54 11.05
CA GLY A 623 -8.14 0.57 11.90
C GLY A 623 -6.61 0.71 11.83
N THR A 624 -6.08 0.92 10.63
CA THR A 624 -4.65 1.18 10.41
C THR A 624 -4.19 2.46 11.11
N LEU A 625 -4.88 3.57 10.87
CA LEU A 625 -4.57 4.86 11.51
C LEU A 625 -4.70 4.77 13.03
N ALA A 626 -5.77 4.13 13.54
CA ALA A 626 -5.95 3.91 14.98
C ALA A 626 -4.77 3.13 15.57
N MET A 627 -4.29 2.10 14.88
CA MET A 627 -3.12 1.34 15.32
C MET A 627 -1.85 2.22 15.38
N TYR A 628 -1.68 3.17 14.47
CA TYR A 628 -0.56 4.12 14.49
C TYR A 628 -0.64 5.09 15.67
N TRP A 629 -1.84 5.44 16.13
CA TRP A 629 -2.04 6.25 17.32
C TRP A 629 -2.01 5.45 18.64
N THR A 630 -1.94 4.12 18.57
CA THR A 630 -1.93 3.23 19.75
C THR A 630 -0.57 3.18 20.42
N ASP A 631 -0.45 3.79 21.59
CA ASP A 631 0.79 3.93 22.35
C ASP A 631 0.73 3.33 23.77
N GLY A 632 -0.38 2.68 24.15
CA GLY A 632 -0.61 2.13 25.48
C GLY A 632 -0.95 3.16 26.57
N LYS A 633 -1.19 4.42 26.19
CA LYS A 633 -1.51 5.53 27.10
C LYS A 633 -2.83 6.20 26.76
N ARG A 634 -3.10 6.39 25.48
CA ARG A 634 -4.34 6.98 24.98
C ARG A 634 -5.49 6.00 25.12
N SER A 635 -6.64 6.53 25.53
CA SER A 635 -7.89 5.76 25.44
C SER A 635 -8.31 5.56 23.97
N LEU A 636 -9.11 4.54 23.73
CA LEU A 636 -9.64 4.25 22.39
C LEU A 636 -10.53 5.40 21.88
N LEU A 637 -11.19 6.15 22.76
CA LEU A 637 -11.92 7.35 22.39
C LEU A 637 -10.98 8.46 21.91
N GLU A 638 -9.85 8.69 22.58
CA GLU A 638 -8.84 9.66 22.13
C GLU A 638 -8.21 9.25 20.81
N ILE A 639 -7.92 7.95 20.64
CA ILE A 639 -7.43 7.40 19.37
C ILE A 639 -8.45 7.64 18.26
N SER A 640 -9.73 7.34 18.48
CA SER A 640 -10.82 7.58 17.52
C SER A 640 -10.93 9.05 17.11
N ARG A 641 -10.74 9.99 18.06
CA ARG A 641 -10.72 11.44 17.76
C ARG A 641 -9.51 11.85 16.91
N LEU A 642 -8.33 11.27 17.17
CA LEU A 642 -7.14 11.52 16.36
C LEU A 642 -7.32 10.99 14.92
N VAL A 643 -7.92 9.82 14.76
CA VAL A 643 -8.30 9.26 13.46
C VAL A 643 -9.29 10.18 12.74
N GLU A 644 -10.28 10.73 13.44
CA GLU A 644 -11.24 11.68 12.87
C GLU A 644 -10.56 12.97 12.38
N LEU A 645 -9.61 13.49 13.16
CA LEU A 645 -8.85 14.69 12.81
C LEU A 645 -7.92 14.46 11.60
N GLU A 646 -7.34 13.25 11.46
CA GLU A 646 -6.47 12.87 10.35
C GLU A 646 -7.25 12.53 9.08
N ALA A 647 -8.25 11.66 9.18
CA ALA A 647 -9.00 11.12 8.03
C ALA A 647 -10.29 11.89 7.69
N GLY A 648 -10.68 12.88 8.50
CA GLY A 648 -11.95 13.60 8.35
C GLY A 648 -13.19 12.80 8.76
N ARG A 649 -13.02 11.54 9.19
CA ARG A 649 -14.07 10.65 9.70
C ARG A 649 -13.51 9.62 10.68
N THR A 650 -14.37 9.08 11.50
CA THR A 650 -14.08 7.92 12.34
C THR A 650 -15.28 6.98 12.39
N ASP A 651 -15.04 5.77 12.86
CA ASP A 651 -16.06 4.75 13.11
C ASP A 651 -15.73 4.09 14.44
N LEU A 652 -16.28 4.64 15.53
CA LEU A 652 -15.97 4.18 16.88
C LEU A 652 -16.50 2.76 17.13
N GLU A 653 -17.62 2.37 16.53
CA GLU A 653 -18.20 1.03 16.65
C GLU A 653 -17.27 -0.01 16.01
N TYR A 654 -16.82 0.28 14.79
CA TYR A 654 -15.77 -0.51 14.13
C TYR A 654 -14.52 -0.64 15.00
N LEU A 655 -13.99 0.48 15.53
CA LEU A 655 -12.73 0.46 16.28
C LEU A 655 -12.86 -0.35 17.57
N VAL A 656 -13.95 -0.23 18.32
CA VAL A 656 -14.15 -1.01 19.56
C VAL A 656 -14.17 -2.51 19.25
N GLU A 657 -14.91 -2.94 18.23
CA GLU A 657 -14.98 -4.34 17.85
C GLU A 657 -13.64 -4.84 17.25
N TYR A 658 -12.99 -4.03 16.42
CA TYR A 658 -11.67 -4.34 15.86
C TYR A 658 -10.62 -4.61 16.95
N TYR A 659 -10.52 -3.73 17.96
CA TYR A 659 -9.58 -3.91 19.06
C TYR A 659 -9.94 -5.09 19.96
N ARG A 660 -11.23 -5.38 20.14
CA ARG A 660 -11.68 -6.59 20.84
C ARG A 660 -11.19 -7.85 20.11
N LEU A 661 -11.32 -7.90 18.79
CA LEU A 661 -10.85 -9.02 17.97
C LEU A 661 -9.32 -9.13 17.99
N LEU A 662 -8.58 -8.01 17.91
CA LEU A 662 -7.12 -8.02 18.05
C LEU A 662 -6.68 -8.53 19.43
N CYS A 663 -7.42 -8.21 20.48
CA CYS A 663 -7.18 -8.75 21.81
C CYS A 663 -7.42 -10.26 21.86
N ALA A 664 -8.51 -10.76 21.27
CA ALA A 664 -8.77 -12.19 21.15
C ALA A 664 -7.72 -12.95 20.34
N MET A 665 -7.09 -12.30 19.34
CA MET A 665 -5.93 -12.82 18.61
C MET A 665 -4.64 -12.82 19.46
N GLY A 666 -4.59 -12.09 20.58
CA GLY A 666 -3.40 -11.90 21.39
C GLY A 666 -2.40 -10.89 20.80
N LEU A 667 -2.87 -9.95 19.99
CA LEU A 667 -2.06 -8.90 19.36
C LEU A 667 -2.08 -7.59 20.15
N VAL A 668 -3.11 -7.36 20.96
CA VAL A 668 -3.29 -6.15 21.76
C VAL A 668 -3.77 -6.54 23.16
N GLU A 669 -3.35 -5.80 24.16
CA GLU A 669 -3.99 -5.80 25.50
C GLU A 669 -4.89 -4.59 25.61
N LEU A 670 -6.08 -4.78 26.20
CA LEU A 670 -7.03 -3.71 26.52
C LEU A 670 -6.87 -3.39 28.01
N GLY A 671 -6.22 -2.28 28.33
CA GLY A 671 -6.01 -1.78 29.68
C GLY A 671 -7.22 -1.04 30.23
#